data_624df31b42b8d796a474ffe35a0bfcf0
#
_entry.id   624df31b42b8d796a474ffe35a0bfcf0
#
_cell.length_a   1.000
_cell.length_b   1.000
_cell.length_c   1.000
_cell.angle_alpha   90.00
_cell.angle_beta   90.00
_cell.angle_gamma   90.00
#
_symmetry.space_group_name_H-M   'P 1'
#
loop_
_entity.id
_entity.type
_entity.pdbx_description
1 polymer ?
#
loop_
_entity_poly.entity_id
_entity_poly.type
_entity_poly.pdbx_seq_one_letter_code
_entity_poly.pdbx_strand_id
1 'polypeptide(L)'
;MTKQQLASKIWETANSLRSKIKANEYKDYILGFMFYKYLSDEEEKQFSKEDLKKVDEDDIAYIKDKIGYYIAYEDLFSTWKDLELKLGAAEVSEALTRFNRNIKNVYKKVFDNIFSTLQGGLSKLGDSSGSRDKAVRDIVELIDDIPTTNNTYDVLGYIYEYLIYKFSTAAKDDGSFYTPHEVSSLIARIVADALKDKKELNVYDPTSGSGSLLLNIGKEAGKYIDKDNINYYGQEKITETYHLTRMNLIMKGVKVSNIFVRNGDTLADDWPYFDETTEYKPLSVDAVVSNPPYSLNYDSSAVEHDPRFKYGVAPDGKADYAFLLHCLYHLESDGIMAIVLPHGVLFRGDTEETIRTNLIKNNHIETIIGLPQNLFYATGIATIIMVLRKERKNDDVLFIDASQNYVKDGAQNALRECDIKRIFDAVKARKSIPNFAKLVSKADIEKNNYNLNIPRYVSAAPKEDVYDLSSVMTGKVLSSELDKFKMFWSRFDSLMEQLVTPDEVHKEYKVFKDVNIKEVISNDAEVKAFKQGFYNISNEYHDYLINELVSNYATTSDFTYDNIIETLFKIFDREELVDTYEIYQVLAEKWDDINTDLITIRDKGIDVCKQIEPNMILKKNTKTKKMEEEQDGYKGVIIPLDLIKEKFFDDDFEKMKELESDAEEQKSIWLDIFESLDDDTKKKIQNKKEDGFDGKKLTATIKENDDAKEDLENASNAIKKEKSIRKEIKKITSELNDKAMEKIAVLTYDEINEFLIMKWITPIIDGINFVGDNTIDTFARNVVALKKKYSHPLSTLDEELHEVDSELFGLIDELCGSQVDIEALTMLKDALGGKKNN
;
A
#
# COMPACT_ATOMS: atom_id res chain seq x y z
N MET A 1 9.66 -17.75 -8.29
CA MET A 1 8.42 -16.94 -8.26
C MET A 1 8.50 -15.99 -7.08
N THR A 2 8.17 -14.69 -7.23
CA THR A 2 8.12 -13.78 -6.09
C THR A 2 6.89 -14.08 -5.24
N LYS A 3 6.90 -13.68 -3.94
CA LYS A 3 5.74 -13.79 -3.03
C LYS A 3 4.48 -13.21 -3.67
N GLN A 4 4.59 -12.05 -4.33
CA GLN A 4 3.49 -11.36 -4.98
C GLN A 4 2.95 -12.12 -6.22
N GLN A 5 3.83 -12.71 -7.02
CA GLN A 5 3.42 -13.54 -8.17
C GLN A 5 2.68 -14.79 -7.72
N LEU A 6 3.16 -15.44 -6.64
CA LEU A 6 2.50 -16.62 -6.06
C LEU A 6 1.13 -16.25 -5.49
N ALA A 7 1.04 -15.15 -4.73
CA ALA A 7 -0.22 -14.65 -4.20
C ALA A 7 -1.23 -14.29 -5.31
N SER A 8 -0.76 -13.68 -6.40
CA SER A 8 -1.60 -13.38 -7.57
C SER A 8 -2.10 -14.64 -8.29
N LYS A 9 -1.24 -15.67 -8.42
CA LYS A 9 -1.63 -16.98 -8.98
C LYS A 9 -2.75 -17.62 -8.17
N ILE A 10 -2.58 -17.65 -6.85
CA ILE A 10 -3.58 -18.22 -5.95
C ILE A 10 -4.89 -17.44 -6.05
N TRP A 11 -4.83 -16.11 -6.10
CA TRP A 11 -6.01 -15.27 -6.29
C TRP A 11 -6.72 -15.50 -7.62
N GLU A 12 -6.01 -15.58 -8.74
CA GLU A 12 -6.59 -15.84 -10.06
C GLU A 12 -7.23 -17.22 -10.13
N THR A 13 -6.57 -18.24 -9.57
CA THR A 13 -7.11 -19.59 -9.52
C THR A 13 -8.34 -19.65 -8.59
N ALA A 14 -8.27 -19.00 -7.44
CA ALA A 14 -9.39 -18.80 -6.53
C ALA A 14 -10.59 -18.17 -7.25
N ASN A 15 -10.36 -17.11 -8.02
CA ASN A 15 -11.40 -16.46 -8.83
C ASN A 15 -11.97 -17.37 -9.93
N SER A 16 -11.17 -18.23 -10.54
CA SER A 16 -11.65 -19.16 -11.57
C SER A 16 -12.61 -20.23 -11.01
N LEU A 17 -12.41 -20.63 -9.76
CA LEU A 17 -13.28 -21.54 -9.03
C LEU A 17 -14.55 -20.85 -8.50
N ARG A 18 -14.58 -19.52 -8.49
CA ARG A 18 -15.66 -18.67 -7.98
C ARG A 18 -16.98 -18.75 -8.75
N SER A 19 -17.04 -19.39 -9.93
CA SER A 19 -18.22 -19.38 -10.81
C SER A 19 -19.51 -19.91 -10.17
N LYS A 20 -19.47 -20.47 -8.94
CA LYS A 20 -20.60 -21.10 -8.27
C LYS A 20 -20.86 -20.70 -6.83
N ILE A 21 -19.93 -19.95 -6.19
CA ILE A 21 -19.97 -19.62 -4.76
C ILE A 21 -19.77 -18.12 -4.58
N LYS A 22 -20.44 -17.50 -3.59
CA LYS A 22 -20.23 -16.07 -3.27
C LYS A 22 -18.79 -15.84 -2.81
N ALA A 23 -18.21 -14.70 -3.19
CA ALA A 23 -16.83 -14.36 -2.86
C ALA A 23 -16.51 -14.49 -1.37
N ASN A 24 -17.45 -14.11 -0.52
CA ASN A 24 -17.31 -14.11 0.94
C ASN A 24 -17.24 -15.52 1.52
N GLU A 25 -17.98 -16.46 0.99
CA GLU A 25 -17.96 -17.85 1.46
C GLU A 25 -16.71 -18.58 0.98
N TYR A 26 -16.22 -18.23 -0.22
CA TYR A 26 -15.07 -18.91 -0.83
C TYR A 26 -13.74 -18.63 -0.09
N LYS A 27 -13.59 -17.43 0.48
CA LYS A 27 -12.41 -17.08 1.29
C LYS A 27 -12.18 -18.06 2.45
N ASP A 28 -13.27 -18.38 3.16
CA ASP A 28 -13.20 -19.21 4.38
C ASP A 28 -12.74 -20.64 4.08
N TYR A 29 -13.08 -21.15 2.88
CA TYR A 29 -12.61 -22.45 2.45
C TYR A 29 -11.11 -22.44 2.13
N ILE A 30 -10.64 -21.50 1.31
CA ILE A 30 -9.20 -21.40 0.97
C ILE A 30 -8.38 -21.18 2.23
N LEU A 31 -8.77 -20.24 3.08
CA LEU A 31 -8.02 -19.92 4.31
C LEU A 31 -8.04 -21.10 5.28
N GLY A 32 -9.18 -21.83 5.37
CA GLY A 32 -9.30 -23.03 6.20
C GLY A 32 -8.40 -24.17 5.71
N PHE A 33 -8.36 -24.45 4.39
CA PHE A 33 -7.46 -25.45 3.83
C PHE A 33 -5.97 -25.06 3.94
N MET A 34 -5.64 -23.78 3.75
CA MET A 34 -4.28 -23.29 3.95
C MET A 34 -3.82 -23.50 5.40
N PHE A 35 -4.70 -23.20 6.35
CA PHE A 35 -4.39 -23.39 7.76
C PHE A 35 -4.26 -24.89 8.10
N TYR A 36 -5.09 -25.75 7.52
CA TYR A 36 -4.96 -27.19 7.72
C TYR A 36 -3.64 -27.73 7.17
N LYS A 37 -3.26 -27.29 5.97
CA LYS A 37 -1.94 -27.61 5.39
C LYS A 37 -0.82 -27.14 6.32
N TYR A 38 -0.89 -25.91 6.84
CA TYR A 38 0.10 -25.40 7.78
C TYR A 38 0.26 -26.30 8.99
N LEU A 39 -0.84 -26.74 9.62
CA LEU A 39 -0.76 -27.63 10.78
C LEU A 39 -0.21 -29.02 10.42
N SER A 40 -0.60 -29.56 9.27
CA SER A 40 -0.09 -30.83 8.75
C SER A 40 1.42 -30.76 8.50
N ASP A 41 1.89 -29.70 7.84
CA ASP A 41 3.31 -29.53 7.54
C ASP A 41 4.15 -29.28 8.81
N GLU A 42 3.61 -28.60 9.83
CA GLU A 42 4.26 -28.43 11.13
C GLU A 42 4.41 -29.77 11.89
N GLU A 43 3.41 -30.65 11.79
CA GLU A 43 3.52 -32.00 12.36
C GLU A 43 4.58 -32.83 11.62
N GLU A 44 4.56 -32.84 10.28
CA GLU A 44 5.53 -33.55 9.45
C GLU A 44 6.98 -33.00 9.59
N LYS A 45 7.13 -31.74 9.96
CA LYS A 45 8.45 -31.13 10.25
C LYS A 45 9.07 -31.65 11.55
N GLN A 46 8.25 -31.97 12.55
CA GLN A 46 8.71 -32.45 13.83
C GLN A 46 8.78 -33.98 13.87
N PHE A 47 7.92 -34.66 13.11
CA PHE A 47 7.80 -36.10 13.06
C PHE A 47 7.80 -36.55 11.60
N SER A 48 8.71 -37.45 11.20
CA SER A 48 8.75 -37.84 9.79
C SER A 48 7.45 -38.54 9.36
N LYS A 49 7.07 -38.35 8.09
CA LYS A 49 5.87 -39.01 7.50
C LYS A 49 5.90 -40.53 7.67
N GLU A 50 7.09 -41.13 7.68
CA GLU A 50 7.23 -42.58 7.89
C GLU A 50 7.00 -43.02 9.35
N ASP A 51 7.36 -42.14 10.31
CA ASP A 51 7.08 -42.40 11.72
C ASP A 51 5.57 -42.29 11.98
N LEU A 52 4.92 -41.30 11.40
CA LEU A 52 3.46 -41.07 11.54
C LEU A 52 2.60 -42.19 10.95
N LYS A 53 3.14 -43.05 10.09
CA LYS A 53 2.47 -44.29 9.62
C LYS A 53 2.25 -45.38 10.67
N LYS A 54 3.04 -45.36 11.72
CA LYS A 54 3.12 -46.52 12.66
C LYS A 54 2.96 -46.10 14.13
N VAL A 55 2.27 -44.97 14.37
CA VAL A 55 2.06 -44.44 15.72
C VAL A 55 1.10 -45.32 16.53
N ASP A 56 1.44 -45.57 17.78
CA ASP A 56 0.58 -46.18 18.78
C ASP A 56 -0.08 -45.10 19.70
N GLU A 57 -0.81 -45.51 20.73
CA GLU A 57 -1.48 -44.56 21.63
C GLU A 57 -0.49 -43.72 22.46
N ASP A 58 0.68 -44.26 22.80
CA ASP A 58 1.73 -43.57 23.56
C ASP A 58 2.41 -42.53 22.66
N ASP A 59 2.66 -42.87 21.39
CA ASP A 59 3.19 -41.96 20.39
C ASP A 59 2.23 -40.80 20.14
N ILE A 60 0.93 -41.07 19.98
CA ILE A 60 -0.11 -40.04 19.84
C ILE A 60 -0.14 -39.11 21.07
N ALA A 61 -0.01 -39.65 22.27
CA ALA A 61 0.04 -38.86 23.48
C ALA A 61 1.28 -37.96 23.50
N TYR A 62 2.43 -38.48 23.08
CA TYR A 62 3.68 -37.73 22.98
C TYR A 62 3.60 -36.59 21.93
N ILE A 63 3.05 -36.86 20.74
CA ILE A 63 2.82 -35.85 19.69
C ILE A 63 1.94 -34.71 20.23
N LYS A 64 0.80 -35.08 20.86
CA LYS A 64 -0.11 -34.09 21.48
C LYS A 64 0.56 -33.27 22.58
N ASP A 65 1.50 -33.86 23.31
CA ASP A 65 2.27 -33.14 24.34
C ASP A 65 3.23 -32.11 23.73
N LYS A 66 3.79 -32.41 22.57
CA LYS A 66 4.74 -31.54 21.88
C LYS A 66 4.09 -30.37 21.13
N ILE A 67 3.07 -30.69 20.31
CA ILE A 67 2.46 -29.68 19.38
C ILE A 67 1.01 -29.31 19.72
N GLY A 68 0.38 -30.04 20.65
CA GLY A 68 -0.98 -29.73 21.12
C GLY A 68 -2.11 -30.44 20.39
N TYR A 69 -1.84 -31.08 19.26
CA TYR A 69 -2.78 -31.86 18.46
C TYR A 69 -2.12 -33.05 17.79
N TYR A 70 -2.91 -33.89 17.12
CA TYR A 70 -2.42 -34.99 16.28
C TYR A 70 -3.30 -35.10 15.03
N ILE A 71 -2.67 -35.21 13.85
CA ILE A 71 -3.26 -35.49 12.56
C ILE A 71 -2.86 -36.89 12.15
N ALA A 72 -3.83 -37.81 11.93
CA ALA A 72 -3.54 -39.16 11.51
C ALA A 72 -2.87 -39.18 10.12
N TYR A 73 -2.01 -40.17 9.87
CA TYR A 73 -1.28 -40.28 8.60
C TYR A 73 -2.18 -40.17 7.36
N GLU A 74 -3.35 -40.81 7.38
CA GLU A 74 -4.32 -40.76 6.30
C GLU A 74 -4.96 -39.35 6.11
N ASP A 75 -4.89 -38.52 7.14
CA ASP A 75 -5.45 -37.17 7.18
C ASP A 75 -4.41 -36.08 6.90
N LEU A 76 -3.11 -36.42 6.83
CA LEU A 76 -2.07 -35.46 6.49
C LEU A 76 -2.36 -34.83 5.11
N PHE A 77 -2.14 -33.54 4.99
CA PHE A 77 -2.36 -32.82 3.72
C PHE A 77 -1.54 -33.41 2.58
N SER A 78 -0.28 -33.82 2.87
CA SER A 78 0.60 -34.49 1.92
C SER A 78 0.07 -35.85 1.47
N THR A 79 -0.69 -36.57 2.32
CA THR A 79 -1.34 -37.83 1.97
C THR A 79 -2.59 -37.62 1.13
N TRP A 80 -3.31 -36.53 1.32
CA TRP A 80 -4.47 -36.19 0.49
C TRP A 80 -4.11 -36.03 -0.98
N LYS A 81 -2.94 -35.50 -1.28
CA LYS A 81 -2.41 -35.40 -2.64
C LYS A 81 -2.28 -36.79 -3.30
N ASP A 82 -1.78 -37.77 -2.53
CA ASP A 82 -1.58 -39.14 -3.02
C ASP A 82 -2.90 -39.90 -3.25
N LEU A 83 -4.02 -39.46 -2.66
CA LEU A 83 -5.35 -40.08 -2.82
C LEU A 83 -6.04 -39.80 -4.15
N GLU A 84 -5.59 -38.79 -4.91
CA GLU A 84 -6.13 -38.43 -6.22
C GLU A 84 -7.69 -38.41 -6.28
N LEU A 85 -8.29 -39.30 -7.06
CA LEU A 85 -9.75 -39.38 -7.29
C LEU A 85 -10.57 -39.85 -6.07
N LYS A 86 -9.92 -40.37 -5.02
CA LYS A 86 -10.58 -40.83 -3.79
C LYS A 86 -10.82 -39.69 -2.77
N LEU A 87 -10.13 -38.56 -2.90
CA LEU A 87 -10.36 -37.42 -2.02
C LEU A 87 -11.65 -36.71 -2.39
N GLY A 88 -12.50 -36.48 -1.39
CA GLY A 88 -13.76 -35.75 -1.54
C GLY A 88 -14.15 -34.99 -0.27
N ALA A 89 -15.33 -34.36 -0.31
CA ALA A 89 -15.83 -33.54 0.81
C ALA A 89 -16.11 -34.38 2.08
N ALA A 90 -16.46 -35.65 1.94
CA ALA A 90 -16.72 -36.53 3.09
C ALA A 90 -15.43 -36.87 3.82
N GLU A 91 -14.37 -37.25 3.12
CA GLU A 91 -13.06 -37.59 3.67
C GLU A 91 -12.46 -36.42 4.42
N VAL A 92 -12.52 -35.20 3.83
CA VAL A 92 -12.07 -33.96 4.49
C VAL A 92 -12.90 -33.72 5.77
N SER A 93 -14.22 -33.81 5.71
CA SER A 93 -15.08 -33.59 6.88
C SER A 93 -14.77 -34.56 8.04
N GLU A 94 -14.48 -35.83 7.71
CA GLU A 94 -14.06 -36.81 8.72
C GLU A 94 -12.67 -36.50 9.30
N ALA A 95 -11.71 -36.09 8.49
CA ALA A 95 -10.39 -35.68 8.94
C ALA A 95 -10.47 -34.49 9.92
N LEU A 96 -11.27 -33.45 9.59
CA LEU A 96 -11.50 -32.32 10.48
C LEU A 96 -12.18 -32.73 11.81
N THR A 97 -13.07 -33.71 11.77
CA THR A 97 -13.70 -34.25 12.97
C THR A 97 -12.69 -35.03 13.82
N ARG A 98 -11.82 -35.84 13.20
CA ARG A 98 -10.73 -36.56 13.90
C ARG A 98 -9.73 -35.60 14.51
N PHE A 99 -9.33 -34.56 13.77
CA PHE A 99 -8.48 -33.49 14.31
C PHE A 99 -9.05 -32.89 15.59
N ASN A 100 -10.32 -32.48 15.58
CA ASN A 100 -10.98 -31.87 16.74
C ASN A 100 -10.99 -32.78 17.98
N ARG A 101 -11.11 -34.09 17.81
CA ARG A 101 -11.01 -35.10 18.89
C ARG A 101 -9.58 -35.27 19.40
N ASN A 102 -8.60 -35.02 18.59
CA ASN A 102 -7.17 -35.22 18.84
C ASN A 102 -6.46 -33.99 19.41
N ILE A 103 -7.19 -32.93 19.80
CA ILE A 103 -6.63 -31.75 20.46
C ILE A 103 -6.37 -32.06 21.97
N LYS A 104 -5.20 -31.72 22.47
CA LYS A 104 -4.88 -31.79 23.92
C LYS A 104 -5.72 -30.77 24.70
N ASN A 105 -6.24 -31.13 25.85
CA ASN A 105 -7.19 -30.31 26.62
C ASN A 105 -6.72 -28.87 26.87
N VAL A 106 -5.43 -28.67 27.20
CA VAL A 106 -4.87 -27.31 27.43
C VAL A 106 -4.88 -26.43 26.16
N TYR A 107 -4.89 -27.04 24.97
CA TYR A 107 -4.88 -26.35 23.68
C TYR A 107 -6.28 -26.15 23.09
N LYS A 108 -7.31 -26.75 23.71
CA LYS A 108 -8.70 -26.59 23.23
C LYS A 108 -9.13 -25.13 23.15
N LYS A 109 -8.70 -24.28 24.09
CA LYS A 109 -9.03 -22.84 24.05
C LYS A 109 -8.67 -22.17 22.73
N VAL A 110 -7.71 -22.73 21.96
CA VAL A 110 -7.24 -22.14 20.70
C VAL A 110 -7.63 -22.96 19.49
N PHE A 111 -7.64 -24.30 19.57
CA PHE A 111 -7.91 -25.17 18.42
C PHE A 111 -9.35 -25.70 18.34
N ASP A 112 -10.11 -25.68 19.44
CA ASP A 112 -11.44 -26.29 19.46
C ASP A 112 -12.35 -25.67 18.40
N ASN A 113 -12.97 -26.53 17.58
CA ASN A 113 -13.88 -26.16 16.50
C ASN A 113 -13.33 -25.14 15.48
N ILE A 114 -11.98 -24.98 15.39
CA ILE A 114 -11.35 -23.98 14.51
C ILE A 114 -11.70 -24.17 13.03
N PHE A 115 -11.99 -25.40 12.63
CA PHE A 115 -12.38 -25.76 11.27
C PHE A 115 -13.91 -25.85 11.06
N SER A 116 -14.74 -25.47 12.03
CA SER A 116 -16.19 -25.63 11.90
C SER A 116 -16.80 -24.87 10.73
N THR A 117 -16.28 -23.70 10.38
CA THR A 117 -16.68 -22.92 9.20
C THR A 117 -16.33 -23.65 7.90
N LEU A 118 -15.11 -24.18 7.78
CA LEU A 118 -14.70 -25.00 6.64
C LEU A 118 -15.59 -26.26 6.52
N GLN A 119 -15.77 -26.99 7.61
CA GLN A 119 -16.55 -28.23 7.65
C GLN A 119 -18.02 -28.00 7.26
N GLY A 120 -18.67 -26.98 7.81
CA GLY A 120 -20.04 -26.60 7.47
C GLY A 120 -20.19 -26.14 6.01
N GLY A 121 -19.14 -25.56 5.46
CA GLY A 121 -19.11 -25.05 4.09
C GLY A 121 -18.87 -26.10 3.01
N LEU A 122 -18.29 -27.26 3.31
CA LEU A 122 -17.99 -28.30 2.32
C LEU A 122 -19.24 -28.73 1.51
N SER A 123 -20.42 -28.70 2.12
CA SER A 123 -21.70 -29.01 1.47
C SER A 123 -22.10 -28.00 0.39
N LYS A 124 -21.59 -26.76 0.45
CA LYS A 124 -21.91 -25.65 -0.46
C LYS A 124 -20.98 -25.59 -1.68
N LEU A 125 -19.88 -26.37 -1.70
CA LEU A 125 -18.90 -26.37 -2.80
C LEU A 125 -19.45 -26.86 -4.14
N GLY A 126 -20.68 -27.44 -4.20
CA GLY A 126 -21.33 -27.85 -5.42
C GLY A 126 -22.67 -28.53 -5.18
N ASP A 127 -23.51 -28.57 -6.23
CA ASP A 127 -24.87 -29.08 -6.17
C ASP A 127 -24.97 -30.62 -6.07
N SER A 128 -23.91 -31.35 -6.44
CA SER A 128 -23.82 -32.79 -6.37
C SER A 128 -22.58 -33.26 -5.65
N SER A 129 -22.56 -34.50 -5.14
CA SER A 129 -21.34 -35.08 -4.51
C SER A 129 -20.14 -34.96 -5.43
N GLY A 130 -20.27 -35.40 -6.71
CA GLY A 130 -19.15 -35.34 -7.64
C GLY A 130 -18.63 -33.93 -7.92
N SER A 131 -19.50 -32.89 -7.90
CA SER A 131 -19.05 -31.49 -8.05
C SER A 131 -18.36 -30.97 -6.81
N ARG A 132 -18.80 -31.37 -5.62
CA ARG A 132 -18.13 -31.02 -4.34
C ARG A 132 -16.76 -31.67 -4.23
N ASP A 133 -16.68 -32.98 -4.53
CA ASP A 133 -15.43 -33.72 -4.49
C ASP A 133 -14.39 -33.14 -5.46
N LYS A 134 -14.86 -32.75 -6.68
CA LYS A 134 -13.99 -32.07 -7.63
C LYS A 134 -13.52 -30.72 -7.11
N ALA A 135 -14.39 -29.90 -6.53
CA ALA A 135 -14.02 -28.61 -5.98
C ALA A 135 -12.99 -28.73 -4.82
N VAL A 136 -13.15 -29.74 -3.95
CA VAL A 136 -12.20 -30.05 -2.91
C VAL A 136 -10.83 -30.40 -3.49
N ARG A 137 -10.77 -31.27 -4.50
CA ARG A 137 -9.50 -31.63 -5.15
C ARG A 137 -8.85 -30.41 -5.83
N ASP A 138 -9.64 -29.61 -6.54
CA ASP A 138 -9.15 -28.39 -7.20
C ASP A 138 -8.55 -27.39 -6.17
N ILE A 139 -9.13 -27.27 -4.96
CA ILE A 139 -8.61 -26.44 -3.87
C ILE A 139 -7.33 -27.04 -3.26
N VAL A 140 -7.30 -28.36 -3.01
CA VAL A 140 -6.12 -29.03 -2.47
C VAL A 140 -4.94 -28.93 -3.44
N GLU A 141 -5.16 -29.15 -4.74
CA GLU A 141 -4.14 -28.97 -5.79
C GLU A 141 -3.60 -27.53 -5.81
N LEU A 142 -4.50 -26.53 -5.70
CA LEU A 142 -4.10 -25.12 -5.64
C LEU A 142 -3.19 -24.81 -4.44
N ILE A 143 -3.55 -25.34 -3.27
CA ILE A 143 -2.87 -25.02 -2.00
C ILE A 143 -1.57 -25.81 -1.85
N ASP A 144 -1.47 -26.99 -2.48
CA ASP A 144 -0.23 -27.79 -2.45
C ASP A 144 0.97 -27.04 -3.03
N ASP A 145 0.77 -26.23 -4.06
CA ASP A 145 1.79 -25.39 -4.67
C ASP A 145 2.35 -24.31 -3.72
N ILE A 146 1.71 -24.07 -2.56
CA ILE A 146 2.16 -23.06 -1.60
C ILE A 146 3.26 -23.67 -0.70
N PRO A 147 4.50 -23.17 -0.76
CA PRO A 147 5.56 -23.67 0.07
C PRO A 147 5.31 -23.31 1.55
N THR A 148 5.44 -24.30 2.44
CA THR A 148 5.27 -24.15 3.90
C THR A 148 6.54 -24.53 4.68
N THR A 149 7.57 -25.06 4.01
CA THR A 149 8.82 -25.53 4.62
C THR A 149 10.01 -24.64 4.26
N ASN A 150 10.98 -24.51 5.16
CA ASN A 150 12.25 -23.79 5.02
C ASN A 150 12.13 -22.26 4.81
N ASN A 151 12.08 -21.50 5.88
CA ASN A 151 12.00 -20.01 5.91
C ASN A 151 10.75 -19.42 5.28
N THR A 152 9.73 -20.21 5.04
CA THR A 152 8.54 -19.85 4.28
C THR A 152 7.37 -19.35 5.13
N TYR A 153 7.53 -19.24 6.46
CA TYR A 153 6.51 -18.63 7.32
C TYR A 153 6.07 -17.26 6.82
N ASP A 154 7.02 -16.47 6.35
CA ASP A 154 6.73 -15.16 5.80
C ASP A 154 5.96 -15.22 4.46
N VAL A 155 6.21 -16.28 3.65
CA VAL A 155 5.49 -16.46 2.37
C VAL A 155 4.03 -16.87 2.60
N LEU A 156 3.77 -17.83 3.47
CA LEU A 156 2.41 -18.28 3.77
C LEU A 156 1.60 -17.17 4.43
N GLY A 157 2.19 -16.47 5.41
CA GLY A 157 1.57 -15.31 6.05
C GLY A 157 1.28 -14.19 5.06
N TYR A 158 2.20 -13.89 4.15
CA TYR A 158 1.99 -12.90 3.10
C TYR A 158 0.83 -13.27 2.16
N ILE A 159 0.79 -14.51 1.68
CA ILE A 159 -0.29 -14.99 0.80
C ILE A 159 -1.64 -14.91 1.52
N TYR A 160 -1.66 -15.31 2.78
CA TYR A 160 -2.86 -15.28 3.61
C TYR A 160 -3.38 -13.85 3.80
N GLU A 161 -2.51 -12.90 4.16
CA GLU A 161 -2.87 -11.48 4.27
C GLU A 161 -3.31 -10.90 2.92
N TYR A 162 -2.62 -11.24 1.84
CA TYR A 162 -2.99 -10.82 0.49
C TYR A 162 -4.38 -11.32 0.08
N LEU A 163 -4.71 -12.57 0.40
CA LEU A 163 -6.03 -13.13 0.12
C LEU A 163 -7.11 -12.45 0.96
N ILE A 164 -6.86 -12.21 2.25
CA ILE A 164 -7.77 -11.45 3.11
C ILE A 164 -8.02 -10.07 2.51
N TYR A 165 -6.97 -9.36 2.13
CA TYR A 165 -7.04 -8.07 1.45
C TYR A 165 -7.90 -8.12 0.18
N LYS A 166 -7.62 -9.06 -0.73
CA LYS A 166 -8.36 -9.21 -1.99
C LYS A 166 -9.82 -9.61 -1.78
N PHE A 167 -10.09 -10.46 -0.81
CA PHE A 167 -11.46 -10.84 -0.48
C PHE A 167 -12.24 -9.69 0.17
N SER A 168 -11.62 -8.89 1.02
CA SER A 168 -12.26 -7.72 1.63
C SER A 168 -12.58 -6.63 0.61
N THR A 169 -11.71 -6.43 -0.38
CA THR A 169 -11.97 -5.50 -1.49
C THR A 169 -13.08 -5.99 -2.43
N ALA A 170 -13.25 -7.31 -2.57
CA ALA A 170 -14.28 -7.92 -3.41
C ALA A 170 -15.66 -7.97 -2.73
N ALA A 171 -15.72 -7.93 -1.40
CA ALA A 171 -16.93 -8.11 -0.58
C ALA A 171 -17.50 -6.77 -0.12
N LYS A 172 -17.81 -5.86 -1.03
CA LYS A 172 -18.36 -4.53 -0.73
C LYS A 172 -19.65 -4.52 0.12
N ASP A 173 -20.34 -5.64 0.24
CA ASP A 173 -21.69 -5.73 0.81
C ASP A 173 -21.76 -6.25 2.27
N ASP A 174 -20.67 -6.75 2.87
CA ASP A 174 -20.76 -7.46 4.16
C ASP A 174 -20.39 -6.64 5.40
N GLY A 175 -20.06 -5.34 5.27
CA GLY A 175 -19.80 -4.47 6.44
C GLY A 175 -18.61 -4.89 7.32
N SER A 176 -17.85 -5.92 6.95
CA SER A 176 -16.64 -6.32 7.69
C SER A 176 -15.52 -5.33 7.37
N PHE A 177 -15.27 -4.41 8.28
CA PHE A 177 -14.25 -3.38 8.16
C PHE A 177 -12.87 -4.01 8.41
N TYR A 178 -12.21 -4.38 7.33
CA TYR A 178 -10.79 -4.74 7.38
C TYR A 178 -9.96 -3.47 7.63
N THR A 179 -9.07 -3.52 8.62
CA THR A 179 -8.16 -2.40 8.91
C THR A 179 -7.02 -2.41 7.87
N PRO A 180 -6.84 -1.32 7.10
CA PRO A 180 -5.71 -1.21 6.19
C PRO A 180 -4.37 -1.44 6.91
N HIS A 181 -3.43 -2.12 6.23
CA HIS A 181 -2.14 -2.49 6.83
C HIS A 181 -1.38 -1.27 7.35
N GLU A 182 -1.39 -0.17 6.61
CA GLU A 182 -0.75 1.10 6.96
C GLU A 182 -1.33 1.73 8.23
N VAL A 183 -2.66 1.65 8.43
CA VAL A 183 -3.32 2.14 9.66
C VAL A 183 -2.95 1.26 10.84
N SER A 184 -2.96 -0.06 10.64
CA SER A 184 -2.58 -1.03 11.65
C SER A 184 -1.09 -0.89 12.05
N SER A 185 -0.21 -0.66 11.08
CA SER A 185 1.22 -0.40 11.30
C SER A 185 1.45 0.89 12.10
N LEU A 186 0.74 1.98 11.74
CA LEU A 186 0.82 3.25 12.47
C LEU A 186 0.41 3.08 13.94
N ILE A 187 -0.72 2.44 14.19
CA ILE A 187 -1.22 2.16 15.55
C ILE A 187 -0.19 1.32 16.32
N ALA A 188 0.35 0.28 15.67
CA ALA A 188 1.32 -0.61 16.29
C ALA A 188 2.62 0.13 16.70
N ARG A 189 3.16 0.99 15.83
CA ARG A 189 4.34 1.82 16.15
C ARG A 189 4.08 2.76 17.33
N ILE A 190 2.90 3.41 17.37
CA ILE A 190 2.51 4.31 18.48
C ILE A 190 2.43 3.55 19.80
N VAL A 191 1.76 2.41 19.82
CA VAL A 191 1.57 1.61 21.03
C VAL A 191 2.87 0.96 21.50
N ALA A 192 3.65 0.37 20.58
CA ALA A 192 4.92 -0.28 20.92
C ALA A 192 5.97 0.69 21.47
N ASP A 193 6.15 1.89 20.86
CA ASP A 193 7.09 2.90 21.39
C ASP A 193 6.66 3.40 22.78
N ALA A 194 5.34 3.52 23.01
CA ALA A 194 4.82 3.96 24.30
C ALA A 194 5.02 2.94 25.44
N LEU A 195 5.14 1.65 25.12
CA LEU A 195 5.26 0.55 26.08
C LEU A 195 6.60 -0.21 26.00
N LYS A 196 7.58 0.32 25.29
CA LYS A 196 8.88 -0.34 25.03
C LYS A 196 9.68 -0.70 26.28
N ASP A 197 9.41 -0.04 27.41
CA ASP A 197 10.12 -0.28 28.68
C ASP A 197 9.42 -1.39 29.52
N LYS A 198 8.27 -1.94 29.08
CA LYS A 198 7.60 -3.05 29.74
C LYS A 198 8.37 -4.36 29.51
N LYS A 199 8.32 -5.27 30.45
CA LYS A 199 8.92 -6.61 30.35
C LYS A 199 7.96 -7.67 29.80
N GLU A 200 6.68 -7.42 29.99
CA GLU A 200 5.55 -8.22 29.54
C GLU A 200 4.49 -7.26 28.98
N LEU A 201 3.78 -7.69 27.96
CA LEU A 201 2.75 -6.90 27.30
C LEU A 201 1.46 -7.70 27.16
N ASN A 202 0.39 -7.18 27.73
CA ASN A 202 -0.95 -7.66 27.53
C ASN A 202 -1.68 -6.71 26.56
N VAL A 203 -2.05 -7.20 25.37
CA VAL A 203 -2.75 -6.41 24.36
C VAL A 203 -4.12 -6.96 24.07
N TYR A 204 -5.14 -6.10 24.01
CA TYR A 204 -6.53 -6.46 23.77
C TYR A 204 -7.14 -5.74 22.56
N ASP A 205 -7.84 -6.51 21.73
CA ASP A 205 -8.68 -6.00 20.64
C ASP A 205 -10.11 -6.53 20.84
N PRO A 206 -11.07 -5.66 21.24
CA PRO A 206 -12.46 -6.06 21.48
C PRO A 206 -13.27 -6.28 20.19
N THR A 207 -12.69 -6.02 19.03
CA THR A 207 -13.29 -6.16 17.69
C THR A 207 -12.27 -6.75 16.72
N SER A 208 -11.70 -7.90 17.13
CA SER A 208 -10.41 -8.37 16.58
C SER A 208 -10.41 -8.65 15.10
N GLY A 209 -11.57 -8.89 14.48
CA GLY A 209 -11.67 -9.14 13.05
C GLY A 209 -10.75 -10.27 12.61
N SER A 210 -9.80 -9.97 11.73
CA SER A 210 -8.75 -10.93 11.32
C SER A 210 -7.57 -11.03 12.29
N GLY A 211 -7.53 -10.22 13.35
CA GLY A 211 -6.41 -10.13 14.29
C GLY A 211 -5.22 -9.30 13.81
N SER A 212 -5.36 -8.54 12.73
CA SER A 212 -4.26 -7.78 12.13
C SER A 212 -3.67 -6.71 13.05
N LEU A 213 -4.50 -6.02 13.84
CA LEU A 213 -4.03 -5.05 14.84
C LEU A 213 -3.17 -5.72 15.92
N LEU A 214 -3.63 -6.85 16.47
CA LEU A 214 -2.88 -7.62 17.46
C LEU A 214 -1.53 -8.08 16.90
N LEU A 215 -1.50 -8.62 15.68
CA LEU A 215 -0.28 -9.13 15.05
C LEU A 215 0.74 -8.03 14.77
N ASN A 216 0.30 -6.87 14.28
CA ASN A 216 1.20 -5.75 14.01
C ASN A 216 1.80 -5.18 15.31
N ILE A 217 1.01 -5.12 16.40
CA ILE A 217 1.57 -4.75 17.71
C ILE A 217 2.61 -5.75 18.16
N GLY A 218 2.33 -7.06 18.05
CA GLY A 218 3.30 -8.09 18.39
C GLY A 218 4.60 -8.00 17.58
N LYS A 219 4.50 -7.66 16.30
CA LYS A 219 5.65 -7.42 15.42
C LYS A 219 6.49 -6.21 15.90
N GLU A 220 5.84 -5.07 16.13
CA GLU A 220 6.54 -3.85 16.54
C GLU A 220 7.05 -3.92 17.98
N ALA A 221 6.25 -4.43 18.93
CA ALA A 221 6.65 -4.61 20.31
C ALA A 221 7.75 -5.68 20.48
N GLY A 222 7.76 -6.69 19.62
CA GLY A 222 8.80 -7.73 19.61
C GLY A 222 10.20 -7.22 19.31
N LYS A 223 10.38 -5.96 18.88
CA LYS A 223 11.68 -5.28 18.80
C LYS A 223 12.25 -4.95 20.18
N TYR A 224 11.42 -4.76 21.19
CA TYR A 224 11.79 -4.29 22.53
C TYR A 224 11.51 -5.32 23.62
N ILE A 225 10.50 -6.17 23.43
CA ILE A 225 10.00 -7.13 24.40
C ILE A 225 10.13 -8.52 23.79
N ASP A 226 10.54 -9.51 24.61
CA ASP A 226 10.55 -10.89 24.14
C ASP A 226 9.14 -11.29 23.67
N LYS A 227 9.05 -11.82 22.45
CA LYS A 227 7.78 -12.24 21.82
C LYS A 227 7.00 -13.24 22.68
N ASP A 228 7.71 -14.04 23.49
CA ASP A 228 7.13 -15.00 24.41
C ASP A 228 6.46 -14.34 25.63
N ASN A 229 6.72 -13.07 25.87
CA ASN A 229 6.13 -12.27 26.96
C ASN A 229 5.01 -11.34 26.45
N ILE A 230 4.50 -11.56 25.23
CA ILE A 230 3.37 -10.80 24.67
C ILE A 230 2.11 -11.69 24.70
N ASN A 231 1.08 -11.26 25.41
CA ASN A 231 -0.21 -11.93 25.52
C ASN A 231 -1.26 -11.23 24.65
N TYR A 232 -1.99 -11.98 23.86
CA TYR A 232 -2.94 -11.49 22.87
C TYR A 232 -4.36 -11.83 23.32
N TYR A 233 -5.13 -10.83 23.64
CA TYR A 233 -6.55 -10.93 23.99
C TYR A 233 -7.38 -10.41 22.82
N GLY A 234 -8.37 -11.16 22.37
CA GLY A 234 -9.25 -10.79 21.28
C GLY A 234 -10.70 -11.14 21.58
N GLN A 235 -11.61 -10.33 21.08
CA GLN A 235 -13.04 -10.63 21.11
C GLN A 235 -13.64 -10.35 19.74
N GLU A 236 -14.46 -11.27 19.24
CA GLU A 236 -15.09 -11.17 17.93
C GLU A 236 -16.50 -11.79 17.98
N LYS A 237 -17.48 -11.04 17.48
CA LYS A 237 -18.88 -11.47 17.46
C LYS A 237 -19.17 -12.50 16.39
N ILE A 238 -18.56 -12.35 15.20
CA ILE A 238 -18.78 -13.22 14.05
C ILE A 238 -17.90 -14.45 14.17
N THR A 239 -18.51 -15.64 14.21
CA THR A 239 -17.80 -16.91 14.46
C THR A 239 -16.72 -17.21 13.39
N GLU A 240 -16.98 -16.95 12.13
CA GLU A 240 -16.04 -17.13 11.02
C GLU A 240 -14.79 -16.27 11.23
N THR A 241 -15.01 -15.03 11.58
CA THR A 241 -13.92 -14.06 11.81
C THR A 241 -13.16 -14.37 13.12
N TYR A 242 -13.85 -14.85 14.15
CA TYR A 242 -13.23 -15.37 15.37
C TYR A 242 -12.26 -16.54 15.08
N HIS A 243 -12.64 -17.48 14.20
CA HIS A 243 -11.74 -18.54 13.78
C HIS A 243 -10.52 -17.98 13.05
N LEU A 244 -10.74 -16.98 12.19
CA LEU A 244 -9.70 -16.32 11.40
C LEU A 244 -8.66 -15.64 12.32
N THR A 245 -9.09 -14.94 13.37
CA THR A 245 -8.15 -14.36 14.37
C THR A 245 -7.23 -15.41 14.97
N ARG A 246 -7.78 -16.55 15.41
CA ARG A 246 -6.97 -17.65 16.01
C ARG A 246 -6.01 -18.26 15.01
N MET A 247 -6.47 -18.55 13.79
CA MET A 247 -5.65 -19.08 12.70
C MET A 247 -4.47 -18.14 12.40
N ASN A 248 -4.73 -16.84 12.31
CA ASN A 248 -3.70 -15.84 12.04
C ASN A 248 -2.63 -15.78 13.14
N LEU A 249 -3.04 -15.73 14.40
CA LEU A 249 -2.11 -15.72 15.54
C LEU A 249 -1.21 -16.96 15.54
N ILE A 250 -1.78 -18.15 15.31
CA ILE A 250 -1.03 -19.41 15.25
C ILE A 250 -0.03 -19.40 14.09
N MET A 251 -0.47 -19.03 12.87
CA MET A 251 0.39 -19.03 11.68
C MET A 251 1.54 -18.02 11.77
N LYS A 252 1.39 -16.95 12.53
CA LYS A 252 2.47 -15.99 12.84
C LYS A 252 3.37 -16.44 14.00
N GLY A 253 3.23 -17.68 14.46
CA GLY A 253 4.10 -18.29 15.46
C GLY A 253 3.84 -17.81 16.89
N VAL A 254 2.68 -17.20 17.17
CA VAL A 254 2.31 -16.84 18.54
C VAL A 254 2.12 -18.12 19.36
N LYS A 255 2.77 -18.20 20.53
CA LYS A 255 2.61 -19.33 21.43
C LYS A 255 1.15 -19.50 21.84
N VAL A 256 0.64 -20.73 21.77
CA VAL A 256 -0.76 -21.05 22.13
C VAL A 256 -1.11 -20.62 23.57
N SER A 257 -0.12 -20.65 24.49
CA SER A 257 -0.28 -20.15 25.86
C SER A 257 -0.66 -18.68 25.94
N ASN A 258 -0.25 -17.90 24.96
CA ASN A 258 -0.38 -16.44 24.92
C ASN A 258 -1.60 -15.97 24.10
N ILE A 259 -2.41 -16.91 23.58
CA ILE A 259 -3.60 -16.63 22.76
C ILE A 259 -4.86 -16.78 23.62
N PHE A 260 -5.61 -15.67 23.75
CA PHE A 260 -6.86 -15.59 24.50
C PHE A 260 -7.92 -14.89 23.62
N VAL A 261 -8.65 -15.66 22.84
CA VAL A 261 -9.67 -15.11 21.91
C VAL A 261 -11.04 -15.69 22.28
N ARG A 262 -12.06 -14.85 22.31
CA ARG A 262 -13.46 -15.21 22.64
C ARG A 262 -14.38 -14.86 21.47
N ASN A 263 -15.36 -15.73 21.26
CA ASN A 263 -16.50 -15.43 20.41
C ASN A 263 -17.65 -14.87 21.25
N GLY A 264 -17.98 -13.58 21.05
CA GLY A 264 -19.01 -12.92 21.84
C GLY A 264 -19.24 -11.47 21.46
N ASP A 265 -20.40 -10.94 21.83
CA ASP A 265 -20.77 -9.54 21.61
C ASP A 265 -20.14 -8.65 22.69
N THR A 266 -19.18 -7.84 22.28
CA THR A 266 -18.42 -6.94 23.17
C THR A 266 -19.28 -5.96 23.96
N LEU A 267 -20.38 -5.46 23.37
CA LEU A 267 -21.22 -4.44 24.02
C LEU A 267 -22.36 -5.04 24.85
N ALA A 268 -22.92 -6.20 24.44
CA ALA A 268 -24.10 -6.77 25.07
C ALA A 268 -23.77 -7.49 26.39
N ASP A 269 -23.33 -8.72 26.33
CA ASP A 269 -23.27 -9.59 27.52
C ASP A 269 -21.86 -10.04 27.85
N ASP A 270 -20.94 -9.93 26.92
CA ASP A 270 -19.66 -10.62 27.01
C ASP A 270 -18.56 -9.68 27.48
N TRP A 271 -18.16 -9.86 28.70
CA TRP A 271 -17.00 -9.21 29.29
C TRP A 271 -15.73 -9.99 28.89
N PRO A 272 -14.64 -9.34 28.52
CA PRO A 272 -13.39 -10.02 28.28
C PRO A 272 -12.69 -10.37 29.59
N TYR A 273 -13.25 -11.27 30.39
CA TYR A 273 -12.59 -11.90 31.52
C TYR A 273 -12.32 -13.37 31.21
N PHE A 274 -11.16 -13.86 31.59
CA PHE A 274 -10.69 -15.20 31.26
C PHE A 274 -10.55 -16.11 32.47
N ASP A 275 -10.86 -15.62 33.66
CA ASP A 275 -10.87 -16.38 34.90
C ASP A 275 -12.31 -16.80 35.22
N GLU A 276 -12.61 -18.10 35.15
CA GLU A 276 -13.93 -18.69 35.41
C GLU A 276 -14.19 -18.86 36.92
N THR A 277 -13.35 -18.30 37.78
CA THR A 277 -13.56 -18.36 39.22
C THR A 277 -14.78 -17.53 39.62
N THR A 278 -15.35 -17.82 40.76
CA THR A 278 -16.64 -17.35 41.27
C THR A 278 -16.78 -15.83 41.47
N GLU A 279 -15.74 -15.05 41.22
CA GLU A 279 -15.74 -13.61 41.34
C GLU A 279 -15.51 -12.94 39.97
N TYR A 280 -16.39 -11.99 39.63
CA TYR A 280 -16.22 -11.16 38.47
C TYR A 280 -14.92 -10.34 38.56
N LYS A 281 -13.98 -10.61 37.64
CA LYS A 281 -12.72 -9.89 37.49
C LYS A 281 -12.58 -9.42 36.04
N PRO A 282 -12.80 -8.13 35.75
CA PRO A 282 -12.65 -7.62 34.42
C PRO A 282 -11.19 -7.77 33.95
N LEU A 283 -11.00 -8.07 32.67
CA LEU A 283 -9.69 -8.03 32.04
C LEU A 283 -9.08 -6.63 32.20
N SER A 284 -7.81 -6.57 32.57
CA SER A 284 -7.04 -5.33 32.61
C SER A 284 -5.74 -5.53 31.84
N VAL A 285 -5.44 -4.63 30.89
CA VAL A 285 -4.36 -4.79 29.90
C VAL A 285 -3.53 -3.52 29.72
N ASP A 286 -2.29 -3.69 29.26
CA ASP A 286 -1.36 -2.58 29.01
C ASP A 286 -1.74 -1.80 27.77
N ALA A 287 -2.27 -2.48 26.74
CA ALA A 287 -2.66 -1.87 25.49
C ALA A 287 -4.05 -2.33 25.04
N VAL A 288 -4.86 -1.37 24.55
CA VAL A 288 -6.10 -1.69 23.84
C VAL A 288 -6.07 -1.06 22.44
N VAL A 289 -6.35 -1.87 21.43
CA VAL A 289 -6.47 -1.41 20.05
C VAL A 289 -7.80 -1.86 19.47
N SER A 290 -8.41 -1.04 18.63
CA SER A 290 -9.72 -1.40 18.08
C SER A 290 -10.00 -0.63 16.79
N ASN A 291 -10.59 -1.34 15.82
CA ASN A 291 -11.28 -0.74 14.69
C ASN A 291 -12.73 -1.26 14.71
N PRO A 292 -13.63 -0.66 15.52
CA PRO A 292 -14.99 -1.14 15.68
C PRO A 292 -15.85 -0.87 14.45
N PRO A 293 -16.97 -1.58 14.28
CA PRO A 293 -17.94 -1.27 13.23
C PRO A 293 -18.56 0.12 13.45
N TYR A 294 -18.47 1.00 12.43
CA TYR A 294 -18.90 2.40 12.55
C TYR A 294 -20.42 2.53 12.59
N SER A 295 -20.91 3.37 13.50
CA SER A 295 -22.34 3.67 13.66
C SER A 295 -23.22 2.43 13.79
N LEU A 296 -22.73 1.40 14.49
CA LEU A 296 -23.49 0.19 14.78
C LEU A 296 -24.68 0.51 15.68
N ASN A 297 -25.83 -0.09 15.38
CA ASN A 297 -26.97 -0.08 16.29
C ASN A 297 -26.74 -1.06 17.46
N TYR A 298 -27.02 -0.62 18.68
CA TYR A 298 -26.93 -1.44 19.88
C TYR A 298 -28.02 -1.01 20.86
N ASP A 299 -28.34 -1.84 21.87
CA ASP A 299 -29.31 -1.52 22.89
C ASP A 299 -28.67 -0.73 24.04
N SER A 300 -28.84 0.60 24.03
CA SER A 300 -28.28 1.48 25.06
C SER A 300 -28.94 1.29 26.43
N SER A 301 -30.20 0.85 26.48
CA SER A 301 -30.94 0.62 27.75
C SER A 301 -30.39 -0.57 28.52
N ALA A 302 -29.88 -1.58 27.84
CA ALA A 302 -29.28 -2.78 28.45
C ALA A 302 -27.97 -2.45 29.22
N VAL A 303 -27.33 -1.32 28.94
CA VAL A 303 -26.02 -0.94 29.48
C VAL A 303 -26.05 0.29 30.41
N GLU A 304 -27.24 0.79 30.75
CA GLU A 304 -27.41 2.02 31.56
C GLU A 304 -26.69 1.98 32.92
N HIS A 305 -26.61 0.81 33.53
CA HIS A 305 -25.96 0.60 34.83
C HIS A 305 -24.59 -0.07 34.75
N ASP A 306 -24.07 -0.25 33.52
CA ASP A 306 -22.81 -0.90 33.31
C ASP A 306 -21.63 0.06 33.64
N PRO A 307 -20.69 -0.32 34.51
CA PRO A 307 -19.60 0.53 34.96
C PRO A 307 -18.64 0.93 33.84
N ARG A 308 -18.68 0.24 32.70
CA ARG A 308 -17.91 0.63 31.49
C ARG A 308 -18.32 2.01 30.99
N PHE A 309 -19.62 2.36 31.14
CA PHE A 309 -20.20 3.59 30.55
C PHE A 309 -20.34 4.73 31.56
N LYS A 310 -19.51 4.77 32.59
CA LYS A 310 -19.55 5.80 33.66
C LYS A 310 -19.41 7.24 33.15
N TYR A 311 -18.86 7.45 31.93
CA TYR A 311 -18.71 8.77 31.32
C TYR A 311 -19.92 9.19 30.46
N GLY A 312 -20.92 8.34 30.35
CA GLY A 312 -22.14 8.52 29.56
C GLY A 312 -22.45 7.33 28.67
N VAL A 313 -23.73 7.15 28.35
CA VAL A 313 -24.21 6.08 27.47
C VAL A 313 -24.31 6.62 26.05
N ALA A 314 -23.70 5.95 25.07
CA ALA A 314 -23.77 6.33 23.66
C ALA A 314 -25.21 6.12 23.13
N PRO A 315 -25.64 6.84 22.05
CA PRO A 315 -26.99 6.69 21.51
C PRO A 315 -27.18 5.35 20.80
N ASP A 316 -28.40 4.78 20.81
CA ASP A 316 -28.73 3.46 20.22
C ASP A 316 -28.26 3.27 18.79
N GLY A 317 -28.33 4.29 17.96
CA GLY A 317 -27.97 4.23 16.57
C GLY A 317 -26.47 4.39 16.28
N LYS A 318 -25.63 4.58 17.32
CA LYS A 318 -24.20 4.91 17.14
C LYS A 318 -23.34 4.42 18.31
N ALA A 319 -22.93 3.18 18.26
CA ALA A 319 -22.08 2.55 19.28
C ALA A 319 -20.61 3.04 19.31
N ASP A 320 -20.25 4.03 18.49
CA ASP A 320 -18.85 4.48 18.34
C ASP A 320 -18.20 4.77 19.71
N TYR A 321 -18.85 5.58 20.55
CA TYR A 321 -18.37 5.85 21.90
C TYR A 321 -18.57 4.70 22.90
N ALA A 322 -19.50 3.79 22.64
CA ALA A 322 -19.67 2.62 23.51
C ALA A 322 -18.42 1.72 23.41
N PHE A 323 -17.91 1.47 22.20
CA PHE A 323 -16.65 0.76 22.00
C PHE A 323 -15.46 1.51 22.63
N LEU A 324 -15.38 2.83 22.46
CA LEU A 324 -14.31 3.62 23.08
C LEU A 324 -14.31 3.49 24.61
N LEU A 325 -15.47 3.58 25.23
CA LEU A 325 -15.60 3.49 26.69
C LEU A 325 -15.32 2.08 27.21
N HIS A 326 -15.73 1.04 26.46
CA HIS A 326 -15.34 -0.34 26.74
C HIS A 326 -13.81 -0.50 26.71
N CYS A 327 -13.14 -0.01 25.67
CA CYS A 327 -11.68 -0.04 25.57
C CYS A 327 -11.01 0.67 26.75
N LEU A 328 -11.48 1.86 27.09
CA LEU A 328 -10.91 2.65 28.18
C LEU A 328 -11.11 1.98 29.56
N TYR A 329 -12.21 1.25 29.74
CA TYR A 329 -12.49 0.54 30.97
C TYR A 329 -11.47 -0.57 31.26
N HIS A 330 -11.12 -1.34 30.22
CA HIS A 330 -10.19 -2.47 30.32
C HIS A 330 -8.71 -2.07 30.30
N LEU A 331 -8.39 -0.78 30.10
CA LEU A 331 -7.03 -0.29 30.09
C LEU A 331 -6.46 -0.19 31.52
N GLU A 332 -5.19 -0.57 31.71
CA GLU A 332 -4.42 -0.30 32.93
C GLU A 332 -4.22 1.21 33.15
N SER A 333 -3.85 1.62 34.36
CA SER A 333 -3.69 3.04 34.68
C SER A 333 -2.57 3.71 33.87
N ASP A 334 -1.47 2.99 33.65
CA ASP A 334 -0.32 3.43 32.86
C ASP A 334 -0.39 2.99 31.39
N GLY A 335 -1.48 2.32 31.00
CA GLY A 335 -1.71 1.79 29.67
C GLY A 335 -2.00 2.84 28.60
N ILE A 336 -2.00 2.39 27.36
CA ILE A 336 -2.34 3.19 26.18
C ILE A 336 -3.40 2.49 25.33
N MET A 337 -4.33 3.26 24.76
CA MET A 337 -5.23 2.72 23.74
C MET A 337 -5.22 3.57 22.47
N ALA A 338 -5.46 2.92 21.33
CA ALA A 338 -5.65 3.56 20.05
C ALA A 338 -6.87 2.95 19.34
N ILE A 339 -7.83 3.81 18.99
CA ILE A 339 -9.09 3.38 18.39
C ILE A 339 -9.37 4.16 17.10
N VAL A 340 -9.79 3.44 16.06
CA VAL A 340 -10.23 4.04 14.79
C VAL A 340 -11.72 4.36 14.88
N LEU A 341 -12.09 5.59 14.56
CA LEU A 341 -13.47 6.07 14.65
C LEU A 341 -13.84 6.93 13.43
N PRO A 342 -15.14 7.05 13.11
CA PRO A 342 -15.58 8.01 12.11
C PRO A 342 -15.36 9.45 12.60
N HIS A 343 -14.96 10.36 11.71
CA HIS A 343 -14.65 11.74 12.02
C HIS A 343 -15.77 12.48 12.79
N GLY A 344 -17.04 12.07 12.55
CA GLY A 344 -18.22 12.67 13.18
C GLY A 344 -18.22 12.65 14.72
N VAL A 345 -17.54 11.68 15.36
CA VAL A 345 -17.47 11.61 16.84
C VAL A 345 -16.84 12.85 17.47
N LEU A 346 -16.05 13.61 16.70
CA LEU A 346 -15.36 14.81 17.18
C LEU A 346 -16.30 16.01 17.44
N PHE A 347 -17.51 16.02 16.82
CA PHE A 347 -18.36 17.23 16.85
C PHE A 347 -19.87 16.98 16.93
N ARG A 348 -20.33 15.71 16.87
CA ARG A 348 -21.76 15.42 17.06
C ARG A 348 -22.19 15.85 18.47
N GLY A 349 -23.44 16.34 18.59
CA GLY A 349 -24.00 16.85 19.81
C GLY A 349 -24.60 15.77 20.74
N ASP A 350 -25.49 16.18 21.65
CA ASP A 350 -26.27 15.35 22.59
C ASP A 350 -25.39 14.46 23.49
N THR A 351 -25.70 13.18 23.57
CA THR A 351 -25.00 12.24 24.47
C THR A 351 -23.55 12.06 24.08
N GLU A 352 -23.18 12.11 22.77
CA GLU A 352 -21.79 12.03 22.31
C GLU A 352 -20.99 13.25 22.78
N GLU A 353 -21.58 14.46 22.81
CA GLU A 353 -20.93 15.65 23.36
C GLU A 353 -20.69 15.51 24.87
N THR A 354 -21.63 14.94 25.58
CA THR A 354 -21.49 14.69 27.03
C THR A 354 -20.32 13.75 27.32
N ILE A 355 -20.22 12.62 26.57
CA ILE A 355 -19.12 11.65 26.73
C ILE A 355 -17.80 12.32 26.41
N ARG A 356 -17.72 13.01 25.28
CA ARG A 356 -16.51 13.73 24.82
C ARG A 356 -16.04 14.77 25.82
N THR A 357 -16.98 15.54 26.38
CA THR A 357 -16.71 16.53 27.42
C THR A 357 -16.12 15.85 28.66
N ASN A 358 -16.72 14.73 29.11
CA ASN A 358 -16.24 13.99 30.26
C ASN A 358 -14.85 13.38 30.03
N LEU A 359 -14.56 12.88 28.83
CA LEU A 359 -13.22 12.35 28.48
C LEU A 359 -12.14 13.44 28.55
N ILE A 360 -12.43 14.67 28.05
CA ILE A 360 -11.50 15.81 28.12
C ILE A 360 -11.35 16.30 29.56
N LYS A 361 -12.46 16.44 30.33
CA LYS A 361 -12.39 16.87 31.71
C LYS A 361 -11.55 15.94 32.59
N ASN A 362 -11.64 14.65 32.33
CA ASN A 362 -10.88 13.62 33.05
C ASN A 362 -9.48 13.35 32.42
N ASN A 363 -9.07 14.14 31.43
CA ASN A 363 -7.74 14.11 30.83
C ASN A 363 -7.37 12.77 30.16
N HIS A 364 -8.33 12.09 29.48
CA HIS A 364 -8.06 10.80 28.84
C HIS A 364 -7.57 10.92 27.40
N ILE A 365 -8.04 11.90 26.61
CA ILE A 365 -7.69 12.03 25.19
C ILE A 365 -6.29 12.65 25.06
N GLU A 366 -5.36 11.91 24.44
CA GLU A 366 -3.97 12.33 24.26
C GLU A 366 -3.69 12.90 22.89
N THR A 367 -4.14 12.20 21.84
CA THR A 367 -3.86 12.59 20.44
C THR A 367 -5.06 12.25 19.55
N ILE A 368 -5.34 13.12 18.59
CA ILE A 368 -6.35 12.90 17.55
C ILE A 368 -5.66 13.07 16.20
N ILE A 369 -5.70 12.01 15.38
CA ILE A 369 -5.07 11.95 14.06
C ILE A 369 -6.17 11.84 13.01
N GLY A 370 -6.30 12.85 12.15
CA GLY A 370 -7.20 12.83 10.98
C GLY A 370 -6.56 12.09 9.82
N LEU A 371 -7.23 11.07 9.32
CA LEU A 371 -6.76 10.23 8.22
C LEU A 371 -7.37 10.70 6.87
N PRO A 372 -6.75 10.35 5.73
CA PRO A 372 -7.31 10.60 4.41
C PRO A 372 -8.67 9.93 4.22
N GLN A 373 -9.55 10.57 3.41
CA GLN A 373 -10.77 9.92 2.93
C GLN A 373 -10.43 8.74 2.01
N ASN A 374 -11.39 7.84 1.79
CA ASN A 374 -11.22 6.66 0.92
C ASN A 374 -9.99 5.78 1.26
N LEU A 375 -9.56 5.76 2.51
CA LEU A 375 -8.48 4.89 2.99
C LEU A 375 -9.00 3.48 3.31
N PHE A 376 -10.25 3.37 3.78
CA PHE A 376 -10.89 2.11 4.14
C PHE A 376 -11.74 1.57 2.99
N TYR A 377 -11.61 0.27 2.67
CA TYR A 377 -12.25 -0.35 1.49
C TYR A 377 -13.78 -0.31 1.49
N ALA A 378 -14.39 -0.43 2.66
CA ALA A 378 -15.85 -0.49 2.79
C ALA A 378 -16.53 0.89 2.87
N THR A 379 -15.78 1.98 3.02
CA THR A 379 -16.35 3.32 3.21
C THR A 379 -15.46 4.42 2.67
N GLY A 380 -16.09 5.42 2.05
CA GLY A 380 -15.41 6.63 1.59
C GLY A 380 -15.30 7.74 2.66
N ILE A 381 -15.81 7.50 3.88
CA ILE A 381 -15.83 8.53 4.92
C ILE A 381 -14.43 8.80 5.50
N ALA A 382 -14.22 10.04 5.96
CA ALA A 382 -13.02 10.37 6.72
C ALA A 382 -13.07 9.69 8.09
N THR A 383 -11.96 9.09 8.48
CA THR A 383 -11.78 8.44 9.79
C THR A 383 -10.67 9.13 10.58
N ILE A 384 -10.62 8.83 11.86
CA ILE A 384 -9.59 9.31 12.77
C ILE A 384 -9.00 8.13 13.56
N ILE A 385 -7.78 8.30 14.04
CA ILE A 385 -7.24 7.51 15.15
C ILE A 385 -7.29 8.39 16.39
N MET A 386 -7.92 7.91 17.46
CA MET A 386 -7.91 8.57 18.75
C MET A 386 -7.06 7.77 19.72
N VAL A 387 -6.02 8.41 20.27
CA VAL A 387 -5.12 7.83 21.26
C VAL A 387 -5.52 8.34 22.64
N LEU A 388 -5.75 7.42 23.57
CA LEU A 388 -6.15 7.75 24.94
C LEU A 388 -5.25 7.04 25.96
N ARG A 389 -5.21 7.63 27.16
CA ARG A 389 -4.59 6.99 28.33
C ARG A 389 -5.52 7.17 29.54
N LYS A 390 -5.43 6.26 30.50
CA LYS A 390 -6.19 6.38 31.74
C LYS A 390 -5.63 7.47 32.64
N GLU A 391 -4.31 7.53 32.77
CA GLU A 391 -3.59 8.56 33.53
C GLU A 391 -2.56 9.27 32.66
N ARG A 392 -2.58 10.59 32.71
CA ARG A 392 -1.67 11.47 31.94
C ARG A 392 -1.11 12.56 32.82
N LYS A 393 0.14 12.93 32.59
CA LYS A 393 0.82 14.04 33.28
C LYS A 393 0.45 15.40 32.68
N ASN A 394 0.22 15.47 31.37
CA ASN A 394 -0.11 16.68 30.61
C ASN A 394 -1.61 16.71 30.33
N ASP A 395 -2.20 17.89 30.20
CA ASP A 395 -3.63 18.11 29.94
C ASP A 395 -3.92 18.68 28.54
N ASP A 396 -2.89 18.86 27.73
CA ASP A 396 -2.99 19.23 26.33
C ASP A 396 -3.37 18.05 25.42
N VAL A 397 -3.97 18.34 24.29
CA VAL A 397 -4.29 17.34 23.24
C VAL A 397 -3.55 17.68 21.96
N LEU A 398 -2.88 16.69 21.38
CA LEU A 398 -2.24 16.83 20.07
C LEU A 398 -3.24 16.53 18.96
N PHE A 399 -3.45 17.50 18.07
CA PHE A 399 -4.22 17.34 16.85
C PHE A 399 -3.27 17.21 15.66
N ILE A 400 -3.45 16.17 14.85
CA ILE A 400 -2.71 15.93 13.61
C ILE A 400 -3.69 15.86 12.46
N ASP A 401 -3.46 16.67 11.43
CA ASP A 401 -4.22 16.62 10.18
C ASP A 401 -3.37 15.95 9.08
N ALA A 402 -3.53 14.64 8.93
CA ALA A 402 -2.88 13.87 7.88
C ALA A 402 -3.80 13.64 6.66
N SER A 403 -4.89 14.39 6.54
CA SER A 403 -5.89 14.22 5.47
C SER A 403 -5.34 14.35 4.05
N GLN A 404 -4.19 15.02 3.88
CA GLN A 404 -3.51 15.23 2.60
C GLN A 404 -2.29 14.31 2.41
N ASN A 405 -1.95 13.48 3.38
CA ASN A 405 -0.80 12.57 3.33
C ASN A 405 -1.24 11.22 2.74
N TYR A 406 -1.26 11.11 1.43
CA TYR A 406 -1.63 9.87 0.73
C TYR A 406 -1.18 9.87 -0.72
N VAL A 407 -1.16 8.68 -1.31
CA VAL A 407 -1.10 8.47 -2.75
C VAL A 407 -2.36 7.75 -3.23
N LYS A 408 -2.66 7.87 -4.53
CA LYS A 408 -3.75 7.11 -5.15
C LYS A 408 -3.29 5.69 -5.45
N ASP A 409 -4.04 4.70 -4.95
CA ASP A 409 -3.92 3.30 -5.32
C ASP A 409 -5.26 2.84 -5.94
N GLY A 410 -5.35 2.92 -7.25
CA GLY A 410 -6.59 2.68 -7.98
C GLY A 410 -7.73 3.62 -7.53
N ALA A 411 -8.81 3.04 -6.99
CA ALA A 411 -9.96 3.79 -6.49
C ALA A 411 -9.80 4.26 -5.03
N GLN A 412 -8.78 3.81 -4.32
CA GLN A 412 -8.54 4.10 -2.92
C GLN A 412 -7.39 5.09 -2.73
N ASN A 413 -7.25 5.58 -1.51
CA ASN A 413 -6.07 6.28 -1.04
C ASN A 413 -5.25 5.32 -0.17
N ALA A 414 -3.94 5.46 -0.17
CA ALA A 414 -3.02 4.68 0.66
C ALA A 414 -2.01 5.59 1.35
N LEU A 415 -1.66 5.28 2.60
CA LEU A 415 -0.54 5.93 3.30
C LEU A 415 0.76 5.25 2.86
N ARG A 416 1.75 6.06 2.50
CA ARG A 416 3.11 5.57 2.24
C ARG A 416 3.88 5.41 3.57
N GLU A 417 5.00 4.71 3.56
CA GLU A 417 5.85 4.56 4.74
C GLU A 417 6.33 5.92 5.28
N CYS A 418 6.63 6.89 4.42
CA CYS A 418 6.98 8.25 4.81
C CYS A 418 5.82 8.99 5.51
N ASP A 419 4.59 8.77 5.09
CA ASP A 419 3.40 9.37 5.71
C ASP A 419 3.18 8.77 7.11
N ILE A 420 3.30 7.44 7.25
CA ILE A 420 3.25 6.73 8.54
C ILE A 420 4.33 7.25 9.50
N LYS A 421 5.58 7.34 9.02
CA LYS A 421 6.72 7.83 9.80
C LYS A 421 6.51 9.27 10.27
N ARG A 422 6.04 10.16 9.39
CA ARG A 422 5.75 11.56 9.70
C ARG A 422 4.69 11.70 10.79
N ILE A 423 3.60 10.94 10.70
CA ILE A 423 2.54 10.94 11.72
C ILE A 423 3.09 10.40 13.04
N PHE A 424 3.82 9.28 13.01
CA PHE A 424 4.43 8.67 14.18
C PHE A 424 5.40 9.62 14.89
N ASP A 425 6.29 10.27 14.15
CA ASP A 425 7.27 11.22 14.70
C ASP A 425 6.59 12.44 15.32
N ALA A 426 5.50 12.94 14.74
CA ALA A 426 4.70 14.02 15.31
C ALA A 426 4.04 13.59 16.63
N VAL A 427 3.51 12.36 16.71
CA VAL A 427 2.97 11.79 17.95
C VAL A 427 4.05 11.69 19.02
N LYS A 428 5.22 11.18 18.67
CA LYS A 428 6.37 11.00 19.58
C LYS A 428 6.94 12.33 20.07
N ALA A 429 7.09 13.29 19.16
CA ALA A 429 7.66 14.62 19.48
C ALA A 429 6.71 15.48 20.31
N ARG A 430 5.37 15.27 20.20
CA ARG A 430 4.33 16.10 20.82
C ARG A 430 4.56 17.61 20.66
N LYS A 431 4.81 18.07 19.44
CA LYS A 431 5.07 19.48 19.12
C LYS A 431 4.13 19.96 18.03
N SER A 432 3.86 21.28 18.03
CA SER A 432 3.13 21.91 16.92
C SER A 432 4.03 21.99 15.69
N ILE A 433 3.48 21.56 14.54
CA ILE A 433 4.11 21.60 13.21
C ILE A 433 3.14 22.39 12.30
N PRO A 434 3.60 23.46 11.63
CA PRO A 434 2.74 24.28 10.77
C PRO A 434 1.97 23.44 9.74
N ASN A 435 0.67 23.70 9.61
CA ASN A 435 -0.24 23.03 8.69
C ASN A 435 -0.34 21.49 8.82
N PHE A 436 0.21 20.89 9.87
CA PHE A 436 0.21 19.45 10.08
C PHE A 436 -0.20 19.02 11.47
N ALA A 437 0.38 19.59 12.52
CA ALA A 437 0.10 19.21 13.90
C ALA A 437 0.00 20.42 14.83
N LYS A 438 -0.90 20.37 15.81
CA LYS A 438 -1.02 21.42 16.84
C LYS A 438 -1.29 20.84 18.21
N LEU A 439 -0.46 21.23 19.16
CA LEU A 439 -0.66 20.98 20.57
C LEU A 439 -1.63 22.04 21.13
N VAL A 440 -2.77 21.60 21.64
CA VAL A 440 -3.89 22.46 22.06
C VAL A 440 -4.14 22.28 23.55
N SER A 441 -4.19 23.37 24.28
CA SER A 441 -4.48 23.34 25.73
C SER A 441 -5.92 22.94 26.01
N LYS A 442 -6.16 22.29 27.15
CA LYS A 442 -7.52 21.96 27.62
C LYS A 442 -8.42 23.20 27.69
N ALA A 443 -7.86 24.35 28.10
CA ALA A 443 -8.61 25.61 28.18
C ALA A 443 -9.08 26.12 26.80
N ASP A 444 -8.30 25.91 25.75
CA ASP A 444 -8.70 26.28 24.39
C ASP A 444 -9.74 25.33 23.81
N ILE A 445 -9.69 24.05 24.19
CA ILE A 445 -10.73 23.06 23.85
C ILE A 445 -12.05 23.43 24.55
N GLU A 446 -12.00 23.84 25.83
CA GLU A 446 -13.15 24.30 26.60
C GLU A 446 -13.79 25.55 25.96
N LYS A 447 -13.01 26.54 25.55
CA LYS A 447 -13.49 27.73 24.82
C LYS A 447 -14.21 27.37 23.52
N ASN A 448 -13.86 26.24 22.88
CA ASN A 448 -14.50 25.69 21.70
C ASN A 448 -15.66 24.74 22.02
N ASN A 449 -16.22 24.78 23.26
CA ASN A 449 -17.32 23.93 23.69
C ASN A 449 -17.03 22.43 23.55
N TYR A 450 -15.78 22.01 23.85
CA TYR A 450 -15.32 20.62 23.70
C TYR A 450 -15.53 20.02 22.31
N ASN A 451 -15.66 20.87 21.27
CA ASN A 451 -15.69 20.44 19.89
C ASN A 451 -14.26 20.13 19.45
N LEU A 452 -14.01 18.87 19.05
CA LEU A 452 -12.68 18.37 18.68
C LEU A 452 -12.46 18.31 17.16
N ASN A 453 -13.32 18.96 16.37
CA ASN A 453 -13.17 18.97 14.90
C ASN A 453 -11.79 19.54 14.50
N ILE A 454 -10.98 18.70 13.86
CA ILE A 454 -9.56 18.97 13.55
C ILE A 454 -9.34 20.33 12.86
N PRO A 455 -10.12 20.72 11.79
CA PRO A 455 -9.91 21.99 11.10
C PRO A 455 -10.08 23.25 11.98
N ARG A 456 -10.67 23.14 13.18
CA ARG A 456 -10.72 24.24 14.13
C ARG A 456 -9.37 24.57 14.77
N TYR A 457 -8.46 23.62 14.77
CA TYR A 457 -7.16 23.70 15.45
C TYR A 457 -6.00 23.70 14.47
N VAL A 458 -6.05 22.84 13.46
CA VAL A 458 -5.01 22.68 12.44
C VAL A 458 -5.68 22.27 11.12
N SER A 459 -5.14 22.69 9.99
CA SER A 459 -5.62 22.27 8.67
C SER A 459 -4.43 22.07 7.73
N ALA A 460 -4.36 20.90 7.15
CA ALA A 460 -3.44 20.55 6.06
C ALA A 460 -4.02 20.94 4.69
N ALA A 461 -5.31 21.31 4.61
CA ALA A 461 -5.92 21.68 3.35
C ALA A 461 -5.15 22.83 2.69
N PRO A 462 -4.81 22.73 1.40
CA PRO A 462 -4.23 23.83 0.67
C PRO A 462 -5.19 25.03 0.72
N LYS A 463 -4.65 26.21 0.97
CA LYS A 463 -5.46 27.44 0.88
C LYS A 463 -6.02 27.51 -0.54
N GLU A 464 -7.30 27.84 -0.66
CA GLU A 464 -7.92 28.09 -1.96
C GLU A 464 -7.06 29.05 -2.78
N ASP A 465 -6.89 28.76 -4.05
CA ASP A 465 -6.10 29.61 -4.94
C ASP A 465 -6.95 30.85 -5.30
N VAL A 466 -6.84 31.87 -4.49
CA VAL A 466 -7.60 33.14 -4.66
C VAL A 466 -6.92 33.95 -5.75
N TYR A 467 -7.73 34.47 -6.70
CA TYR A 467 -7.26 35.40 -7.69
C TYR A 467 -7.27 36.79 -7.13
N ASP A 468 -6.13 37.51 -7.21
CA ASP A 468 -6.12 38.95 -6.94
C ASP A 468 -6.69 39.72 -8.12
N LEU A 469 -7.69 40.58 -7.85
CA LEU A 469 -8.39 41.31 -8.91
C LEU A 469 -7.47 42.24 -9.73
N SER A 470 -6.54 42.91 -9.05
CA SER A 470 -5.58 43.79 -9.75
C SER A 470 -4.61 42.98 -10.61
N SER A 471 -4.19 41.80 -10.15
CA SER A 471 -3.36 40.87 -10.92
C SER A 471 -4.10 40.38 -12.18
N VAL A 472 -5.39 40.06 -12.09
CA VAL A 472 -6.21 39.65 -13.23
C VAL A 472 -6.35 40.80 -14.24
N MET A 473 -6.49 42.05 -13.76
CA MET A 473 -6.63 43.21 -14.62
C MET A 473 -5.33 43.59 -15.35
N THR A 474 -4.18 43.44 -14.69
CA THR A 474 -2.91 44.05 -15.13
C THR A 474 -1.81 43.03 -15.51
N GLY A 475 -1.99 41.73 -15.24
CA GLY A 475 -0.95 40.73 -15.46
C GLY A 475 0.20 40.75 -14.44
N LYS A 476 0.12 41.62 -13.43
CA LYS A 476 1.11 41.71 -12.36
C LYS A 476 0.85 40.65 -11.28
N VAL A 477 1.87 40.25 -10.51
CA VAL A 477 1.73 39.24 -9.44
C VAL A 477 1.91 39.91 -8.08
N LEU A 478 1.00 39.67 -7.15
CA LEU A 478 1.09 40.15 -5.78
C LEU A 478 2.30 39.49 -5.06
N SER A 479 3.11 40.29 -4.39
CA SER A 479 4.32 39.82 -3.69
C SER A 479 4.03 38.65 -2.70
N SER A 480 2.86 38.67 -2.03
CA SER A 480 2.46 37.59 -1.12
C SER A 480 2.22 36.24 -1.81
N GLU A 481 1.97 36.20 -3.13
CA GLU A 481 1.91 34.93 -3.87
C GLU A 481 3.31 34.35 -4.14
N LEU A 482 4.32 35.21 -4.28
CA LEU A 482 5.73 34.78 -4.36
C LEU A 482 6.27 34.34 -3.00
N ASP A 483 5.70 34.82 -1.90
CA ASP A 483 6.08 34.38 -0.53
C ASP A 483 5.78 32.89 -0.28
N LYS A 484 4.94 32.25 -1.10
CA LYS A 484 4.75 30.79 -1.09
C LYS A 484 6.07 30.03 -1.32
N PHE A 485 7.02 30.66 -2.00
CA PHE A 485 8.33 30.10 -2.32
C PHE A 485 9.47 30.72 -1.47
N LYS A 486 9.16 31.30 -0.31
CA LYS A 486 10.10 32.03 0.51
C LYS A 486 11.36 31.21 0.88
N MET A 487 11.23 29.91 1.12
CA MET A 487 12.37 29.04 1.43
C MET A 487 13.37 29.00 0.25
N PHE A 488 12.86 28.91 -0.98
CA PHE A 488 13.69 28.92 -2.19
C PHE A 488 14.34 30.30 -2.39
N TRP A 489 13.58 31.38 -2.25
CA TRP A 489 14.13 32.74 -2.36
C TRP A 489 15.18 33.05 -1.29
N SER A 490 15.06 32.52 -0.09
CA SER A 490 16.04 32.67 0.98
C SER A 490 17.30 31.83 0.76
N ARG A 491 17.24 30.78 -0.06
CA ARG A 491 18.37 29.88 -0.37
C ARG A 491 19.09 30.31 -1.65
N PHE A 492 18.38 30.97 -2.57
CA PHE A 492 18.83 31.43 -3.87
C PHE A 492 18.58 32.93 -3.98
N ASP A 493 19.43 33.71 -3.33
CA ASP A 493 19.21 35.17 -3.12
C ASP A 493 19.06 35.94 -4.43
N SER A 494 19.87 35.61 -5.46
CA SER A 494 19.86 36.31 -6.73
C SER A 494 18.74 35.87 -7.69
N LEU A 495 18.13 34.70 -7.48
CA LEU A 495 17.22 34.06 -8.43
C LEU A 495 15.91 34.85 -8.62
N MET A 496 15.37 35.41 -7.52
CA MET A 496 14.14 36.20 -7.61
C MET A 496 14.31 37.41 -8.53
N GLU A 497 15.42 38.12 -8.43
CA GLU A 497 15.73 39.30 -9.26
C GLU A 497 15.94 38.96 -10.74
N GLN A 498 16.34 37.73 -11.05
CA GLN A 498 16.47 37.25 -12.43
C GLN A 498 15.08 37.00 -13.06
N LEU A 499 14.06 36.66 -12.29
CA LEU A 499 12.75 36.26 -12.76
C LEU A 499 11.69 37.35 -12.73
N VAL A 500 11.76 38.28 -11.76
CA VAL A 500 10.75 39.33 -11.57
C VAL A 500 11.38 40.69 -11.33
N THR A 501 10.65 41.75 -11.65
CA THR A 501 10.98 43.14 -11.31
C THR A 501 9.87 43.74 -10.45
N PRO A 502 10.19 44.64 -9.49
CA PRO A 502 9.16 45.42 -8.78
C PRO A 502 8.35 46.27 -9.76
N ASP A 503 7.05 46.44 -9.52
CA ASP A 503 6.24 47.39 -10.24
C ASP A 503 6.64 48.83 -9.85
N GLU A 504 6.68 49.74 -10.81
CA GLU A 504 7.11 51.11 -10.60
C GLU A 504 6.13 51.92 -9.75
N VAL A 505 4.84 51.61 -9.86
CA VAL A 505 3.74 52.38 -9.25
C VAL A 505 3.30 51.73 -7.92
N HIS A 506 3.13 50.41 -7.92
CA HIS A 506 2.58 49.66 -6.77
C HIS A 506 3.62 48.62 -6.31
N LYS A 507 4.42 48.98 -5.30
CA LYS A 507 5.56 48.17 -4.79
C LYS A 507 5.15 46.82 -4.25
N GLU A 508 3.88 46.61 -3.92
CA GLU A 508 3.33 45.31 -3.50
C GLU A 508 3.17 44.32 -4.65
N TYR A 509 3.26 44.80 -5.90
CA TYR A 509 3.19 43.97 -7.11
C TYR A 509 4.57 43.82 -7.76
N LYS A 510 4.73 42.67 -8.45
CA LYS A 510 5.92 42.37 -9.26
C LYS A 510 5.49 41.95 -10.67
N VAL A 511 6.40 42.12 -11.63
CA VAL A 511 6.19 41.77 -13.02
C VAL A 511 7.18 40.70 -13.41
N PHE A 512 6.69 39.58 -13.96
CA PHE A 512 7.57 38.58 -14.52
C PHE A 512 8.31 39.11 -15.76
N LYS A 513 9.60 38.83 -15.80
CA LYS A 513 10.42 39.11 -16.99
C LYS A 513 10.04 38.12 -18.11
N ASP A 514 10.24 38.54 -19.32
CA ASP A 514 10.07 37.67 -20.50
C ASP A 514 11.30 36.78 -20.69
N VAL A 515 11.38 35.77 -19.87
CA VAL A 515 12.45 34.76 -19.85
C VAL A 515 11.87 33.35 -19.68
N ASN A 516 12.64 32.35 -20.14
CA ASN A 516 12.30 30.96 -19.87
C ASN A 516 12.65 30.63 -18.42
N ILE A 517 11.65 30.62 -17.54
CA ILE A 517 11.79 30.41 -16.09
C ILE A 517 12.54 29.13 -15.78
N LYS A 518 12.20 28.02 -16.45
CA LYS A 518 12.86 26.72 -16.22
C LYS A 518 14.34 26.78 -16.53
N GLU A 519 14.69 27.41 -17.63
CA GLU A 519 16.08 27.54 -18.07
C GLU A 519 16.88 28.48 -17.16
N VAL A 520 16.30 29.58 -16.71
CA VAL A 520 16.93 30.47 -15.73
C VAL A 520 17.21 29.73 -14.41
N ILE A 521 16.22 29.03 -13.87
CA ILE A 521 16.39 28.26 -12.62
C ILE A 521 17.44 27.16 -12.77
N SER A 522 17.38 26.39 -13.86
CA SER A 522 18.34 25.27 -14.08
C SER A 522 19.78 25.74 -14.31
N ASN A 523 19.97 26.93 -14.84
CA ASN A 523 21.29 27.51 -15.14
C ASN A 523 21.86 28.37 -14.03
N ASP A 524 21.04 28.72 -13.05
CA ASP A 524 21.46 29.55 -11.89
C ASP A 524 22.64 28.90 -11.13
N ALA A 525 23.62 29.72 -10.73
CA ALA A 525 24.84 29.23 -10.05
C ALA A 525 24.57 28.69 -8.64
N GLU A 526 23.64 29.32 -7.91
CA GLU A 526 23.29 28.90 -6.54
C GLU A 526 22.49 27.62 -6.56
N VAL A 527 21.58 27.45 -7.56
CA VAL A 527 20.85 26.20 -7.78
C VAL A 527 21.80 25.05 -8.15
N LYS A 528 22.79 25.30 -9.04
CA LYS A 528 23.80 24.28 -9.36
C LYS A 528 24.67 23.92 -8.15
N ALA A 529 25.06 24.90 -7.36
CA ALA A 529 25.82 24.67 -6.12
C ALA A 529 25.01 23.88 -5.09
N PHE A 530 23.69 24.17 -4.97
CA PHE A 530 22.79 23.40 -4.13
C PHE A 530 22.73 21.93 -4.57
N LYS A 531 22.48 21.66 -5.85
CA LYS A 531 22.45 20.28 -6.37
C LYS A 531 23.75 19.53 -6.10
N GLN A 532 24.90 20.16 -6.34
CA GLN A 532 26.20 19.54 -6.04
C GLN A 532 26.40 19.31 -4.53
N GLY A 533 25.96 20.24 -3.69
CA GLY A 533 25.97 20.08 -2.24
C GLY A 533 25.11 18.92 -1.78
N PHE A 534 23.90 18.77 -2.36
CA PHE A 534 22.98 17.68 -2.07
C PHE A 534 23.56 16.32 -2.49
N TYR A 535 24.20 16.24 -3.65
CA TYR A 535 24.89 15.01 -4.10
C TYR A 535 26.07 14.65 -3.17
N ASN A 536 26.75 15.61 -2.59
CA ASN A 536 27.82 15.35 -1.62
C ASN A 536 27.23 14.75 -0.32
N ILE A 537 26.08 15.26 0.14
CA ILE A 537 25.33 14.70 1.28
C ILE A 537 24.85 13.28 0.98
N SER A 538 24.34 13.05 -0.21
CA SER A 538 23.93 11.73 -0.69
C SER A 538 25.09 10.73 -0.73
N ASN A 539 26.29 11.17 -1.11
CA ASN A 539 27.50 10.34 -1.08
C ASN A 539 27.96 10.02 0.35
N GLU A 540 27.79 10.92 1.33
CA GLU A 540 28.04 10.61 2.76
C GLU A 540 27.16 9.43 3.22
N TYR A 541 25.89 9.43 2.80
CA TYR A 541 24.96 8.37 3.11
C TYR A 541 25.26 7.06 2.35
N HIS A 542 25.69 7.15 1.08
CA HIS A 542 26.17 6.03 0.30
C HIS A 542 27.29 5.26 1.00
N ASP A 543 28.34 5.98 1.46
CA ASP A 543 29.47 5.37 2.15
C ASP A 543 29.04 4.71 3.47
N TYR A 544 28.11 5.34 4.20
CA TYR A 544 27.51 4.76 5.38
C TYR A 544 26.77 3.45 5.07
N LEU A 545 25.94 3.42 4.02
CA LEU A 545 25.21 2.21 3.63
C LEU A 545 26.14 1.06 3.21
N ILE A 546 27.25 1.36 2.49
CA ILE A 546 28.27 0.36 2.16
C ILE A 546 28.84 -0.27 3.43
N ASN A 547 29.19 0.55 4.40
CA ASN A 547 29.73 0.04 5.67
C ASN A 547 28.73 -0.86 6.38
N GLU A 548 27.48 -0.43 6.54
CA GLU A 548 26.47 -1.16 7.30
C GLU A 548 25.96 -2.42 6.60
N LEU A 549 25.70 -2.36 5.29
CA LEU A 549 24.99 -3.42 4.57
C LEU A 549 25.93 -4.36 3.80
N VAL A 550 27.09 -3.87 3.32
CA VAL A 550 28.01 -4.68 2.50
C VAL A 550 29.22 -5.13 3.33
N SER A 551 29.87 -4.23 4.07
CA SER A 551 31.06 -4.60 4.85
C SER A 551 30.70 -5.37 6.13
N ASN A 552 29.59 -5.02 6.76
CA ASN A 552 29.14 -5.56 8.04
C ASN A 552 27.90 -6.46 7.96
N TYR A 553 27.58 -7.00 6.78
CA TYR A 553 26.34 -7.81 6.57
C TYR A 553 26.16 -8.93 7.60
N ALA A 554 27.24 -9.53 8.09
CA ALA A 554 27.20 -10.64 9.06
C ALA A 554 26.74 -10.21 10.46
N THR A 555 26.81 -8.92 10.80
CA THR A 555 26.44 -8.35 12.09
C THR A 555 25.08 -7.63 12.07
N THR A 556 24.38 -7.66 10.93
CA THR A 556 23.05 -7.04 10.81
C THR A 556 22.06 -7.70 11.78
N SER A 557 21.23 -6.88 12.43
CA SER A 557 20.23 -7.27 13.41
C SER A 557 18.87 -6.65 13.07
N ASP A 558 17.85 -6.99 13.84
CA ASP A 558 16.50 -6.41 13.69
C ASP A 558 16.51 -4.87 13.90
N PHE A 559 17.54 -4.33 14.58
CA PHE A 559 17.71 -2.88 14.78
C PHE A 559 18.51 -2.18 13.67
N THR A 560 19.11 -2.91 12.73
CA THR A 560 19.92 -2.32 11.66
C THR A 560 19.11 -1.33 10.83
N TYR A 561 17.86 -1.66 10.50
CA TYR A 561 16.98 -0.78 9.74
C TYR A 561 16.67 0.53 10.50
N ASP A 562 16.38 0.45 11.79
CA ASP A 562 16.10 1.63 12.60
C ASP A 562 17.32 2.56 12.68
N ASN A 563 18.54 2.01 12.81
CA ASN A 563 19.80 2.77 12.79
C ASN A 563 20.05 3.44 11.43
N ILE A 564 19.74 2.74 10.33
CA ILE A 564 19.86 3.28 8.97
C ILE A 564 18.91 4.46 8.77
N ILE A 565 17.66 4.35 9.23
CA ILE A 565 16.67 5.43 9.20
C ILE A 565 17.15 6.62 10.07
N GLU A 566 17.58 6.37 11.29
CA GLU A 566 18.03 7.43 12.19
C GLU A 566 19.22 8.21 11.58
N THR A 567 20.16 7.49 10.98
CA THR A 567 21.31 8.11 10.29
C THR A 567 20.87 8.90 9.05
N LEU A 568 19.89 8.39 8.27
CA LEU A 568 19.30 9.11 7.14
C LEU A 568 18.77 10.48 7.60
N PHE A 569 17.89 10.50 8.61
CA PHE A 569 17.34 11.77 9.12
C PHE A 569 18.44 12.69 9.65
N LYS A 570 19.43 12.16 10.38
CA LYS A 570 20.56 12.95 10.90
C LYS A 570 21.39 13.59 9.78
N ILE A 571 21.57 12.93 8.66
CA ILE A 571 22.35 13.41 7.51
C ILE A 571 21.53 14.43 6.71
N PHE A 572 20.29 14.12 6.36
CA PHE A 572 19.49 14.91 5.41
C PHE A 572 18.68 16.05 6.06
N ASP A 573 18.40 16.03 7.36
CA ASP A 573 17.79 17.17 8.07
C ASP A 573 18.65 18.45 8.06
N ARG A 574 19.89 18.37 7.56
CA ARG A 574 20.75 19.52 7.31
C ARG A 574 20.32 20.36 6.10
N GLU A 575 19.49 19.79 5.23
CA GLU A 575 19.03 20.46 4.00
C GLU A 575 17.51 20.73 4.06
N GLU A 576 17.18 21.99 4.32
CA GLU A 576 15.80 22.39 4.61
C GLU A 576 14.86 22.40 3.39
N LEU A 577 15.41 22.45 2.15
CA LEU A 577 14.59 22.52 0.93
C LEU A 577 14.02 21.17 0.53
N VAL A 578 14.68 20.08 0.89
CA VAL A 578 14.28 18.72 0.51
C VAL A 578 13.57 18.06 1.69
N ASP A 579 12.40 17.50 1.43
CA ASP A 579 11.65 16.79 2.45
C ASP A 579 12.31 15.45 2.78
N THR A 580 12.90 15.33 3.97
CA THR A 580 13.60 14.11 4.44
C THR A 580 12.68 12.89 4.48
N TYR A 581 11.36 13.07 4.63
CA TYR A 581 10.41 11.95 4.58
C TYR A 581 10.25 11.39 3.16
N GLU A 582 10.32 12.22 2.12
CA GLU A 582 10.34 11.72 0.73
C GLU A 582 11.64 10.96 0.43
N ILE A 583 12.77 11.37 1.00
CA ILE A 583 14.03 10.61 0.96
C ILE A 583 13.88 9.26 1.66
N TYR A 584 13.27 9.26 2.85
CA TYR A 584 12.98 8.02 3.58
C TYR A 584 12.09 7.06 2.78
N GLN A 585 11.13 7.56 1.99
CA GLN A 585 10.29 6.71 1.13
C GLN A 585 11.13 5.89 0.14
N VAL A 586 12.15 6.48 -0.45
CA VAL A 586 13.06 5.77 -1.38
C VAL A 586 13.73 4.57 -0.70
N LEU A 587 14.22 4.77 0.52
CA LEU A 587 14.80 3.67 1.31
C LEU A 587 13.76 2.59 1.62
N ALA A 588 12.58 3.01 2.09
CA ALA A 588 11.52 2.10 2.53
C ALA A 588 11.02 1.19 1.39
N GLU A 589 10.90 1.71 0.16
CA GLU A 589 10.50 0.94 -1.02
C GLU A 589 11.49 -0.17 -1.41
N LYS A 590 12.77 -0.01 -1.06
CA LYS A 590 13.83 -0.99 -1.40
C LYS A 590 14.14 -1.94 -0.25
N TRP A 591 13.71 -1.61 0.96
CA TRP A 591 14.16 -2.30 2.17
C TRP A 591 13.74 -3.77 2.23
N ASP A 592 12.53 -4.12 1.82
CA ASP A 592 12.03 -5.50 1.90
C ASP A 592 12.87 -6.45 1.04
N ASP A 593 13.29 -6.01 -0.15
CA ASP A 593 14.17 -6.79 -1.03
C ASP A 593 15.55 -6.95 -0.41
N ILE A 594 16.13 -5.86 0.11
CA ILE A 594 17.44 -5.87 0.78
C ILE A 594 17.41 -6.77 2.01
N ASN A 595 16.40 -6.66 2.85
CA ASN A 595 16.26 -7.46 4.05
C ASN A 595 16.11 -8.95 3.74
N THR A 596 15.38 -9.30 2.68
CA THR A 596 15.23 -10.68 2.22
C THR A 596 16.58 -11.28 1.78
N ASP A 597 17.36 -10.51 1.04
CA ASP A 597 18.71 -10.90 0.62
C ASP A 597 19.65 -11.05 1.83
N LEU A 598 19.65 -10.09 2.77
CA LEU A 598 20.46 -10.12 3.99
C LEU A 598 20.17 -11.37 4.83
N ILE A 599 18.90 -11.70 5.03
CA ILE A 599 18.48 -12.92 5.73
C ILE A 599 19.02 -14.15 4.98
N THR A 600 18.88 -14.19 3.66
CA THR A 600 19.35 -15.32 2.84
C THR A 600 20.87 -15.50 2.93
N ILE A 601 21.62 -14.40 2.88
CA ILE A 601 23.09 -14.43 3.01
C ILE A 601 23.51 -14.86 4.41
N ARG A 602 22.82 -14.38 5.44
CA ARG A 602 23.09 -14.77 6.83
C ARG A 602 22.86 -16.25 7.09
N ASP A 603 21.76 -16.81 6.52
CA ASP A 603 21.40 -18.23 6.72
C ASP A 603 22.25 -19.20 5.90
N LYS A 604 22.63 -18.84 4.66
CA LYS A 604 23.31 -19.73 3.71
C LYS A 604 24.78 -19.38 3.46
N GLY A 605 25.26 -18.25 3.99
CA GLY A 605 26.59 -17.72 3.74
C GLY A 605 26.68 -16.91 2.45
N ILE A 606 27.74 -16.09 2.32
CA ILE A 606 27.93 -15.17 1.19
C ILE A 606 28.04 -15.87 -0.18
N ASP A 607 28.48 -17.14 -0.20
CA ASP A 607 28.58 -17.92 -1.43
C ASP A 607 27.23 -18.19 -2.12
N VAL A 608 26.10 -17.93 -1.44
CA VAL A 608 24.77 -17.94 -2.08
C VAL A 608 24.65 -16.91 -3.22
N CYS A 609 25.45 -15.85 -3.18
CA CYS A 609 25.53 -14.84 -4.24
C CYS A 609 26.08 -15.40 -5.59
N LYS A 610 26.77 -16.54 -5.53
CA LYS A 610 27.31 -17.26 -6.71
C LYS A 610 26.33 -18.28 -7.29
N GLN A 611 25.17 -18.46 -6.65
CA GLN A 611 24.20 -19.51 -6.99
C GLN A 611 23.14 -18.98 -7.94
N ILE A 612 22.67 -19.87 -8.80
CA ILE A 612 21.54 -19.66 -9.70
C ILE A 612 20.39 -20.60 -9.35
N GLU A 613 19.16 -20.18 -9.65
CA GLU A 613 17.97 -21.00 -9.52
C GLU A 613 17.11 -20.91 -10.80
N PRO A 614 16.24 -21.92 -11.07
CA PRO A 614 15.30 -21.84 -12.19
C PRO A 614 14.42 -20.60 -12.09
N ASN A 615 14.31 -19.85 -13.19
CA ASN A 615 13.35 -18.74 -13.27
C ASN A 615 11.99 -19.27 -13.69
N MET A 616 11.09 -19.44 -12.74
CA MET A 616 9.71 -19.93 -12.99
C MET A 616 8.80 -18.77 -13.31
N ILE A 617 8.15 -18.79 -14.47
CA ILE A 617 7.17 -17.80 -14.90
C ILE A 617 5.80 -18.45 -15.12
N LEU A 618 4.74 -17.69 -14.86
CA LEU A 618 3.39 -18.11 -15.11
C LEU A 618 3.02 -17.88 -16.58
N LYS A 619 2.76 -18.95 -17.32
CA LYS A 619 2.22 -18.86 -18.68
C LYS A 619 0.84 -19.47 -18.79
N LYS A 620 -0.06 -18.77 -19.50
CA LYS A 620 -1.38 -19.31 -19.80
C LYS A 620 -1.28 -20.40 -20.86
N ASN A 621 -1.53 -21.64 -20.47
CA ASN A 621 -1.57 -22.76 -21.40
C ASN A 621 -2.71 -22.55 -22.39
N THR A 622 -2.40 -22.51 -23.68
CA THR A 622 -3.37 -22.24 -24.75
C THR A 622 -4.41 -23.34 -24.91
N LYS A 623 -4.11 -24.57 -24.48
CA LYS A 623 -5.01 -25.76 -24.57
C LYS A 623 -5.91 -25.89 -23.32
N THR A 624 -5.31 -25.78 -22.13
CA THR A 624 -6.02 -25.97 -20.86
C THR A 624 -6.67 -24.67 -20.37
N LYS A 625 -6.24 -23.49 -20.89
CA LYS A 625 -6.60 -22.14 -20.42
C LYS A 625 -6.20 -21.87 -18.96
N LYS A 626 -5.49 -22.79 -18.30
CA LYS A 626 -4.94 -22.65 -16.97
C LYS A 626 -3.58 -21.92 -17.02
N MET A 627 -3.25 -21.20 -15.95
CA MET A 627 -1.91 -20.65 -15.75
C MET A 627 -1.03 -21.82 -15.27
N GLU A 628 0.01 -22.14 -16.01
CA GLU A 628 0.96 -23.20 -15.70
C GLU A 628 2.35 -22.59 -15.53
N GLU A 629 3.12 -23.16 -14.60
CA GLU A 629 4.52 -22.77 -14.42
C GLU A 629 5.36 -23.33 -15.54
N GLU A 630 6.08 -22.45 -16.20
CA GLU A 630 7.08 -22.81 -17.20
C GLU A 630 8.41 -22.22 -16.78
N GLN A 631 9.47 -23.02 -16.87
CA GLN A 631 10.82 -22.51 -16.63
C GLN A 631 11.24 -21.62 -17.80
N ASP A 632 11.55 -20.36 -17.50
CA ASP A 632 12.07 -19.39 -18.46
C ASP A 632 13.52 -19.04 -18.11
N GLY A 633 14.42 -19.97 -18.38
CA GLY A 633 15.83 -19.85 -18.06
C GLY A 633 16.16 -19.97 -16.57
N TYR A 634 17.21 -19.26 -16.14
CA TYR A 634 17.72 -19.20 -14.79
C TYR A 634 17.86 -17.75 -14.32
N LYS A 635 17.81 -17.53 -13.03
CA LYS A 635 18.14 -16.26 -12.37
C LYS A 635 19.15 -16.49 -11.24
N GLY A 636 19.93 -15.49 -10.90
CA GLY A 636 20.76 -15.55 -9.70
C GLY A 636 19.91 -15.52 -8.44
N VAL A 637 20.33 -16.21 -7.40
CA VAL A 637 19.61 -16.23 -6.13
C VAL A 637 19.58 -14.86 -5.46
N ILE A 638 20.72 -14.18 -5.44
CA ILE A 638 20.87 -12.82 -4.91
C ILE A 638 21.20 -11.83 -6.03
N ILE A 639 22.25 -12.07 -6.80
CA ILE A 639 22.75 -11.15 -7.83
C ILE A 639 21.99 -11.41 -9.14
N PRO A 640 21.24 -10.44 -9.68
CA PRO A 640 20.56 -10.57 -10.97
C PRO A 640 21.57 -10.81 -12.10
N LEU A 641 21.28 -11.74 -13.03
CA LEU A 641 22.16 -12.01 -14.18
C LEU A 641 22.34 -10.79 -15.09
N ASP A 642 21.36 -9.88 -15.10
CA ASP A 642 21.45 -8.65 -15.91
C ASP A 642 22.58 -7.72 -15.44
N LEU A 643 22.81 -7.61 -14.12
CA LEU A 643 23.96 -6.87 -13.60
C LEU A 643 25.30 -7.50 -14.03
N ILE A 644 25.34 -8.84 -14.09
CA ILE A 644 26.53 -9.56 -14.58
C ILE A 644 26.76 -9.26 -16.08
N LYS A 645 25.69 -9.25 -16.89
CA LYS A 645 25.75 -8.93 -18.33
C LYS A 645 26.23 -7.50 -18.54
N GLU A 646 25.64 -6.56 -17.84
CA GLU A 646 25.98 -5.13 -17.93
C GLU A 646 27.46 -4.87 -17.58
N LYS A 647 27.99 -5.51 -16.54
CA LYS A 647 29.36 -5.25 -16.09
C LYS A 647 30.44 -5.97 -16.89
N PHE A 648 30.20 -7.22 -17.34
CA PHE A 648 31.23 -8.06 -17.97
C PHE A 648 31.03 -8.27 -19.47
N PHE A 649 29.84 -7.99 -19.99
CA PHE A 649 29.47 -8.22 -21.39
C PHE A 649 28.74 -7.00 -21.98
N ASP A 650 29.20 -5.81 -21.59
CA ASP A 650 28.58 -4.52 -21.89
C ASP A 650 28.28 -4.32 -23.39
N ASP A 651 29.25 -4.58 -24.26
CA ASP A 651 29.08 -4.44 -25.71
C ASP A 651 27.94 -5.30 -26.28
N ASP A 652 27.85 -6.57 -25.85
CA ASP A 652 26.80 -7.50 -26.29
C ASP A 652 25.45 -7.12 -25.65
N PHE A 653 25.46 -6.60 -24.40
CA PHE A 653 24.27 -6.22 -23.66
C PHE A 653 23.66 -4.91 -24.19
N GLU A 654 24.50 -3.90 -24.49
CA GLU A 654 24.05 -2.67 -25.13
C GLU A 654 23.51 -2.93 -26.55
N LYS A 655 24.18 -3.77 -27.33
CA LYS A 655 23.67 -4.21 -28.64
C LYS A 655 22.29 -4.87 -28.53
N MET A 656 22.05 -5.67 -27.48
CA MET A 656 20.75 -6.29 -27.23
C MET A 656 19.68 -5.23 -26.93
N LYS A 657 19.98 -4.21 -26.09
CA LYS A 657 19.08 -3.10 -25.80
C LYS A 657 18.77 -2.25 -27.03
N GLU A 658 19.75 -1.96 -27.86
CA GLU A 658 19.52 -1.27 -29.13
C GLU A 658 18.55 -2.05 -30.02
N LEU A 659 18.75 -3.37 -30.16
CA LEU A 659 17.85 -4.22 -30.95
C LEU A 659 16.43 -4.29 -30.32
N GLU A 660 16.30 -4.25 -28.99
CA GLU A 660 14.99 -4.17 -28.32
C GLU A 660 14.29 -2.85 -28.63
N SER A 661 15.01 -1.74 -28.63
CA SER A 661 14.51 -0.42 -29.04
C SER A 661 14.06 -0.43 -30.49
N ASP A 662 14.88 -0.97 -31.41
CA ASP A 662 14.55 -1.10 -32.82
C ASP A 662 13.31 -1.99 -33.06
N ALA A 663 13.16 -3.07 -32.26
CA ALA A 663 11.99 -3.95 -32.34
C ALA A 663 10.69 -3.24 -31.90
N GLU A 664 10.75 -2.42 -30.84
CA GLU A 664 9.59 -1.63 -30.39
C GLU A 664 9.28 -0.49 -31.38
N GLU A 665 10.29 0.14 -32.01
CA GLU A 665 10.07 1.11 -33.08
C GLU A 665 9.34 0.46 -34.27
N GLN A 666 9.80 -0.71 -34.75
CA GLN A 666 9.11 -1.40 -35.83
C GLN A 666 7.69 -1.83 -35.45
N LYS A 667 7.48 -2.17 -34.20
CA LYS A 667 6.14 -2.48 -33.67
C LYS A 667 5.25 -1.24 -33.66
N SER A 668 5.74 -0.08 -33.20
CA SER A 668 5.00 1.17 -33.24
C SER A 668 4.57 1.52 -34.68
N ILE A 669 5.47 1.42 -35.65
CA ILE A 669 5.20 1.70 -37.06
C ILE A 669 4.02 0.86 -37.58
N TRP A 670 4.03 -0.45 -37.39
CA TRP A 670 2.93 -1.28 -37.90
C TRP A 670 1.65 -1.12 -37.08
N LEU A 671 1.76 -0.77 -35.78
CA LEU A 671 0.59 -0.55 -34.93
C LEU A 671 -0.12 0.76 -35.32
N ASP A 672 0.64 1.84 -35.54
CA ASP A 672 0.10 3.14 -36.00
C ASP A 672 -0.64 2.97 -37.35
N ILE A 673 -0.03 2.19 -38.29
CA ILE A 673 -0.69 1.85 -39.54
C ILE A 673 -1.98 1.06 -39.32
N PHE A 674 -1.94 0.07 -38.41
CA PHE A 674 -3.13 -0.73 -38.08
C PHE A 674 -4.25 0.16 -37.49
N GLU A 675 -3.92 1.08 -36.60
CA GLU A 675 -4.89 1.99 -35.97
C GLU A 675 -5.48 3.00 -36.95
N SER A 676 -4.72 3.42 -37.97
CA SER A 676 -5.18 4.37 -39.00
C SER A 676 -6.13 3.79 -40.04
N LEU A 677 -6.19 2.44 -40.17
CA LEU A 677 -7.04 1.78 -41.15
C LEU A 677 -8.54 1.91 -40.80
N ASP A 678 -9.38 1.89 -41.82
CA ASP A 678 -10.83 1.84 -41.68
C ASP A 678 -11.31 0.50 -41.08
N ASP A 679 -12.49 0.53 -40.43
CA ASP A 679 -13.05 -0.63 -39.70
C ASP A 679 -13.28 -1.86 -40.60
N ASP A 680 -13.61 -1.67 -41.88
CA ASP A 680 -13.89 -2.77 -42.80
C ASP A 680 -12.58 -3.46 -43.24
N THR A 681 -11.53 -2.71 -43.45
CA THR A 681 -10.20 -3.23 -43.71
C THR A 681 -9.60 -3.90 -42.48
N LYS A 682 -9.72 -3.29 -41.28
CA LYS A 682 -9.30 -3.90 -40.01
C LYS A 682 -9.89 -5.28 -39.79
N LYS A 683 -11.21 -5.43 -39.95
CA LYS A 683 -11.90 -6.73 -39.78
C LYS A 683 -11.40 -7.83 -40.73
N LYS A 684 -10.97 -7.45 -41.92
CA LYS A 684 -10.44 -8.42 -42.91
C LYS A 684 -9.04 -8.94 -42.55
N ILE A 685 -8.20 -8.11 -41.95
CA ILE A 685 -6.77 -8.38 -41.75
C ILE A 685 -6.35 -8.59 -40.29
N GLN A 686 -7.27 -8.35 -39.33
CA GLN A 686 -6.97 -8.48 -37.91
C GLN A 686 -6.72 -9.94 -37.51
N ASN A 687 -5.87 -10.09 -36.48
CA ASN A 687 -5.61 -11.38 -35.83
C ASN A 687 -6.80 -11.80 -34.92
N LYS A 688 -6.72 -12.98 -34.31
CA LYS A 688 -7.77 -13.51 -33.41
C LYS A 688 -7.96 -12.74 -32.11
N LYS A 689 -6.98 -11.92 -31.74
CA LYS A 689 -7.02 -11.07 -30.53
C LYS A 689 -7.52 -9.65 -30.81
N GLU A 690 -7.70 -9.32 -32.08
CA GLU A 690 -8.13 -8.00 -32.56
C GLU A 690 -7.13 -6.85 -32.22
N ASP A 691 -5.88 -7.19 -31.90
CA ASP A 691 -4.82 -6.26 -31.46
C ASP A 691 -3.70 -6.07 -32.49
N GLY A 692 -3.87 -6.54 -33.73
CA GLY A 692 -2.90 -6.41 -34.80
C GLY A 692 -3.20 -7.26 -36.05
N PHE A 693 -2.22 -7.37 -36.92
CA PHE A 693 -2.35 -8.04 -38.21
C PHE A 693 -2.26 -9.58 -38.11
N ASP A 694 -3.12 -10.29 -38.85
CA ASP A 694 -2.87 -11.67 -39.26
C ASP A 694 -1.97 -11.69 -40.49
N GLY A 695 -0.77 -12.23 -40.35
CA GLY A 695 0.23 -12.18 -41.43
C GLY A 695 -0.19 -12.86 -42.74
N LYS A 696 -1.11 -13.85 -42.73
CA LYS A 696 -1.64 -14.51 -43.94
C LYS A 696 -2.71 -13.63 -44.60
N LYS A 697 -3.61 -13.09 -43.81
CA LYS A 697 -4.66 -12.18 -44.28
C LYS A 697 -4.08 -10.89 -44.80
N LEU A 698 -3.10 -10.28 -44.11
CA LEU A 698 -2.37 -9.10 -44.57
C LEU A 698 -1.75 -9.32 -45.95
N THR A 699 -1.05 -10.46 -46.15
CA THR A 699 -0.40 -10.78 -47.45
C THR A 699 -1.44 -10.98 -48.59
N ALA A 700 -2.62 -11.49 -48.27
CA ALA A 700 -3.69 -11.66 -49.26
C ALA A 700 -4.33 -10.31 -49.64
N THR A 701 -4.59 -9.45 -48.64
CA THR A 701 -5.22 -8.15 -48.83
C THR A 701 -4.35 -7.15 -49.59
N ILE A 702 -3.01 -7.19 -49.40
CA ILE A 702 -2.05 -6.39 -50.17
C ILE A 702 -2.19 -6.66 -51.69
N LYS A 703 -2.61 -7.87 -52.08
CA LYS A 703 -2.79 -8.24 -53.49
C LYS A 703 -4.12 -7.78 -54.10
N GLU A 704 -5.09 -7.49 -53.28
CA GLU A 704 -6.50 -7.23 -53.66
C GLU A 704 -6.89 -5.74 -53.51
N ASN A 705 -6.14 -4.91 -52.81
CA ASN A 705 -6.52 -3.54 -52.42
C ASN A 705 -5.50 -2.54 -52.97
N ASP A 706 -5.88 -1.69 -53.94
CA ASP A 706 -5.00 -0.69 -54.53
C ASP A 706 -4.90 0.61 -53.72
N ASP A 707 -5.93 0.98 -52.96
CA ASP A 707 -6.00 2.28 -52.26
C ASP A 707 -5.15 2.35 -50.96
N ALA A 708 -4.95 1.23 -50.22
CA ALA A 708 -4.14 1.16 -48.98
C ALA A 708 -2.88 0.31 -49.16
N LYS A 709 -2.48 0.01 -50.39
CA LYS A 709 -1.42 -0.95 -50.68
C LYS A 709 -0.07 -0.57 -50.09
N GLU A 710 0.32 0.69 -50.19
CA GLU A 710 1.58 1.21 -49.66
C GLU A 710 1.70 1.08 -48.16
N ASP A 711 0.64 1.45 -47.43
CA ASP A 711 0.60 1.33 -45.95
C ASP A 711 0.63 -0.13 -45.50
N LEU A 712 -0.12 -1.00 -46.15
CA LEU A 712 -0.14 -2.44 -45.83
C LEU A 712 1.21 -3.12 -46.18
N GLU A 713 1.90 -2.69 -47.25
CA GLU A 713 3.27 -3.14 -47.58
C GLU A 713 4.27 -2.65 -46.51
N ASN A 714 4.17 -1.40 -46.07
CA ASN A 714 4.99 -0.84 -45.01
C ASN A 714 4.78 -1.60 -43.69
N ALA A 715 3.53 -1.84 -43.31
CA ALA A 715 3.19 -2.65 -42.13
C ALA A 715 3.77 -4.08 -42.25
N SER A 716 3.63 -4.73 -43.41
CA SER A 716 4.17 -6.07 -43.64
C SER A 716 5.70 -6.10 -43.52
N ASN A 717 6.39 -5.07 -44.03
CA ASN A 717 7.84 -4.95 -43.92
C ASN A 717 8.28 -4.69 -42.48
N ALA A 718 7.57 -3.82 -41.73
CA ALA A 718 7.85 -3.57 -40.35
C ALA A 718 7.66 -4.83 -39.49
N ILE A 719 6.60 -5.60 -39.69
CA ILE A 719 6.36 -6.88 -39.01
C ILE A 719 7.46 -7.90 -39.29
N LYS A 720 7.95 -7.96 -40.56
CA LYS A 720 9.04 -8.87 -40.92
C LYS A 720 10.37 -8.45 -40.28
N LYS A 721 10.66 -7.14 -40.26
CA LYS A 721 11.83 -6.59 -39.56
C LYS A 721 11.77 -6.88 -38.07
N GLU A 722 10.65 -6.56 -37.42
CA GLU A 722 10.43 -6.86 -35.99
C GLU A 722 10.68 -8.34 -35.68
N LYS A 723 10.11 -9.25 -36.46
CA LYS A 723 10.33 -10.69 -36.27
C LYS A 723 11.77 -11.12 -36.45
N SER A 724 12.50 -10.52 -37.43
CA SER A 724 13.93 -10.79 -37.61
C SER A 724 14.75 -10.31 -36.41
N ILE A 725 14.50 -9.08 -35.97
CA ILE A 725 15.19 -8.47 -34.83
C ILE A 725 14.91 -9.28 -33.55
N ARG A 726 13.65 -9.65 -33.29
CA ARG A 726 13.30 -10.49 -32.11
C ARG A 726 13.95 -11.87 -32.13
N LYS A 727 14.20 -12.44 -33.31
CA LYS A 727 14.96 -13.68 -33.44
C LYS A 727 16.45 -13.49 -33.10
N GLU A 728 17.04 -12.36 -33.52
CA GLU A 728 18.43 -12.00 -33.18
C GLU A 728 18.55 -11.72 -31.68
N ILE A 729 17.62 -10.93 -31.08
CA ILE A 729 17.55 -10.70 -29.63
C ILE A 729 17.53 -12.03 -28.88
N LYS A 730 16.65 -12.97 -29.26
CA LYS A 730 16.56 -14.27 -28.60
C LYS A 730 17.87 -15.04 -28.63
N LYS A 731 18.64 -14.97 -29.74
CA LYS A 731 19.93 -15.62 -29.85
C LYS A 731 20.95 -14.96 -28.92
N ILE A 732 21.10 -13.63 -28.99
CA ILE A 732 22.02 -12.87 -28.13
C ILE A 732 21.70 -13.07 -26.67
N THR A 733 20.42 -13.00 -26.29
CA THR A 733 19.96 -13.21 -24.90
C THR A 733 20.34 -14.60 -24.38
N SER A 734 20.20 -15.65 -25.21
CA SER A 734 20.60 -16.99 -24.80
C SER A 734 22.10 -17.09 -24.58
N GLU A 735 22.92 -16.57 -25.51
CA GLU A 735 24.37 -16.56 -25.39
C GLU A 735 24.87 -15.74 -24.19
N LEU A 736 24.24 -14.58 -23.94
CA LEU A 736 24.53 -13.74 -22.77
C LEU A 736 24.14 -14.42 -21.44
N ASN A 737 23.00 -15.11 -21.43
CA ASN A 737 22.57 -15.85 -20.23
C ASN A 737 23.58 -16.96 -19.87
N ASP A 738 24.04 -17.73 -20.86
CA ASP A 738 25.02 -18.79 -20.63
C ASP A 738 26.35 -18.21 -20.13
N LYS A 739 26.87 -17.14 -20.75
CA LYS A 739 28.06 -16.43 -20.27
C LYS A 739 27.91 -15.88 -18.84
N ALA A 740 26.74 -15.30 -18.53
CA ALA A 740 26.46 -14.73 -17.21
C ALA A 740 26.36 -15.84 -16.12
N MET A 741 25.74 -16.98 -16.45
CA MET A 741 25.69 -18.15 -15.54
C MET A 741 27.05 -18.75 -15.26
N GLU A 742 27.96 -18.81 -16.25
CA GLU A 742 29.33 -19.24 -16.03
C GLU A 742 30.10 -18.24 -15.14
N LYS A 743 29.92 -16.92 -15.40
CA LYS A 743 30.65 -15.86 -14.68
C LYS A 743 30.20 -15.78 -13.21
N ILE A 744 28.89 -15.86 -12.91
CA ILE A 744 28.38 -15.73 -11.53
C ILE A 744 28.99 -16.81 -10.60
N ALA A 745 29.18 -18.02 -11.09
CA ALA A 745 29.73 -19.13 -10.32
C ALA A 745 31.18 -18.92 -9.86
N VAL A 746 31.91 -18.03 -10.54
CA VAL A 746 33.35 -17.79 -10.29
C VAL A 746 33.64 -16.38 -9.77
N LEU A 747 32.62 -15.63 -9.32
CA LEU A 747 32.78 -14.29 -8.76
C LEU A 747 33.73 -14.31 -7.55
N THR A 748 34.60 -13.31 -7.49
CA THR A 748 35.40 -13.02 -6.30
C THR A 748 34.54 -12.32 -5.24
N TYR A 749 34.99 -12.28 -3.99
CA TYR A 749 34.27 -11.57 -2.93
C TYR A 749 34.21 -10.05 -3.17
N ASP A 750 35.25 -9.47 -3.79
CA ASP A 750 35.27 -8.05 -4.16
C ASP A 750 34.21 -7.76 -5.23
N GLU A 751 34.12 -8.62 -6.26
CA GLU A 751 33.07 -8.51 -7.29
C GLU A 751 31.66 -8.70 -6.70
N ILE A 752 31.47 -9.62 -5.73
CA ILE A 752 30.20 -9.78 -5.02
C ILE A 752 29.84 -8.47 -4.30
N ASN A 753 30.76 -7.88 -3.56
CA ASN A 753 30.50 -6.62 -2.84
C ASN A 753 30.10 -5.50 -3.81
N GLU A 754 30.77 -5.38 -4.97
CA GLU A 754 30.40 -4.41 -5.99
C GLU A 754 28.98 -4.65 -6.52
N PHE A 755 28.57 -5.90 -6.77
CA PHE A 755 27.21 -6.21 -7.21
C PHE A 755 26.15 -5.96 -6.13
N LEU A 756 26.48 -6.19 -4.86
CA LEU A 756 25.59 -5.84 -3.75
C LEU A 756 25.41 -4.32 -3.66
N ILE A 757 26.46 -3.52 -3.87
CA ILE A 757 26.36 -2.06 -3.96
C ILE A 757 25.47 -1.67 -5.13
N MET A 758 25.68 -2.21 -6.32
CA MET A 758 24.88 -1.93 -7.52
C MET A 758 23.40 -2.31 -7.32
N LYS A 759 23.12 -3.42 -6.64
CA LYS A 759 21.73 -3.89 -6.41
C LYS A 759 21.02 -3.14 -5.29
N TRP A 760 21.68 -2.92 -4.16
CA TRP A 760 21.04 -2.43 -2.95
C TRP A 760 21.16 -0.92 -2.78
N ILE A 761 22.36 -0.38 -3.02
CA ILE A 761 22.71 0.99 -2.62
C ILE A 761 22.54 1.98 -3.76
N THR A 762 23.05 1.65 -4.94
CA THR A 762 22.94 2.55 -6.11
C THR A 762 21.49 3.00 -6.39
N PRO A 763 20.47 2.10 -6.41
CA PRO A 763 19.09 2.54 -6.66
C PRO A 763 18.51 3.44 -5.55
N ILE A 764 19.00 3.30 -4.31
CA ILE A 764 18.61 4.20 -3.20
C ILE A 764 19.21 5.58 -3.45
N ILE A 765 20.50 5.65 -3.75
CA ILE A 765 21.21 6.92 -3.94
C ILE A 765 20.69 7.66 -5.18
N ASP A 766 20.43 6.95 -6.26
CA ASP A 766 19.82 7.52 -7.48
C ASP A 766 18.42 8.06 -7.19
N GLY A 767 17.61 7.30 -6.43
CA GLY A 767 16.30 7.75 -6.00
C GLY A 767 16.36 8.97 -5.07
N ILE A 768 17.32 9.04 -4.15
CA ILE A 768 17.55 10.20 -3.28
C ILE A 768 17.95 11.43 -4.11
N ASN A 769 18.87 11.27 -5.04
CA ASN A 769 19.31 12.33 -5.95
C ASN A 769 18.14 12.83 -6.81
N PHE A 770 17.30 11.93 -7.29
CA PHE A 770 16.06 12.27 -8.01
C PHE A 770 15.10 13.10 -7.14
N VAL A 771 14.95 12.80 -5.85
CA VAL A 771 14.12 13.63 -4.93
C VAL A 771 14.67 15.03 -4.85
N GLY A 772 15.99 15.22 -4.72
CA GLY A 772 16.64 16.52 -4.71
C GLY A 772 16.40 17.29 -6.01
N ASP A 773 16.60 16.66 -7.17
CA ASP A 773 16.36 17.27 -8.48
C ASP A 773 14.89 17.62 -8.69
N ASN A 774 13.97 16.70 -8.35
CA ASN A 774 12.53 16.92 -8.50
C ASN A 774 12.01 18.06 -7.60
N THR A 775 12.67 18.34 -6.47
CA THR A 775 12.35 19.49 -5.62
C THR A 775 12.55 20.80 -6.38
N ILE A 776 13.66 20.96 -7.09
CA ILE A 776 13.95 22.12 -7.92
C ILE A 776 13.02 22.19 -9.13
N ASP A 777 12.78 21.08 -9.80
CA ASP A 777 11.88 21.00 -10.96
C ASP A 777 10.43 21.33 -10.58
N THR A 778 10.00 20.92 -9.40
CA THR A 778 8.67 21.24 -8.86
C THR A 778 8.56 22.72 -8.52
N PHE A 779 9.58 23.30 -7.92
CA PHE A 779 9.67 24.74 -7.70
C PHE A 779 9.57 25.49 -9.03
N ALA A 780 10.35 25.10 -10.03
CA ALA A 780 10.31 25.74 -11.37
C ALA A 780 8.91 25.64 -12.02
N ARG A 781 8.28 24.46 -11.97
CA ARG A 781 6.91 24.25 -12.45
C ARG A 781 5.89 25.15 -11.76
N ASN A 782 6.00 25.30 -10.46
CA ASN A 782 5.07 26.11 -9.68
C ASN A 782 5.25 27.62 -9.97
N VAL A 783 6.48 28.09 -10.17
CA VAL A 783 6.75 29.48 -10.57
C VAL A 783 6.20 29.74 -11.99
N VAL A 784 6.38 28.79 -12.93
CA VAL A 784 5.76 28.86 -14.27
C VAL A 784 4.24 28.89 -14.20
N ALA A 785 3.64 28.07 -13.34
CA ALA A 785 2.19 28.06 -13.15
C ALA A 785 1.68 29.40 -12.61
N LEU A 786 2.43 30.03 -11.69
CA LEU A 786 2.10 31.36 -11.17
C LEU A 786 2.20 32.44 -12.27
N LYS A 787 3.24 32.41 -13.13
CA LYS A 787 3.33 33.30 -14.30
C LYS A 787 2.13 33.10 -15.23
N LYS A 788 1.77 31.83 -15.52
CA LYS A 788 0.65 31.48 -16.40
C LYS A 788 -0.70 31.91 -15.84
N LYS A 789 -0.89 31.88 -14.52
CA LYS A 789 -2.13 32.28 -13.83
C LYS A 789 -2.60 33.66 -14.21
N TYR A 790 -1.68 34.60 -14.48
CA TYR A 790 -1.94 36.02 -14.84
C TYR A 790 -1.40 36.38 -16.20
N SER A 791 -1.11 35.45 -17.10
CA SER A 791 -0.50 35.68 -18.41
C SER A 791 -1.45 36.37 -19.44
N HIS A 792 -2.75 36.32 -19.21
CA HIS A 792 -3.76 36.96 -20.06
C HIS A 792 -4.58 37.95 -19.22
N PRO A 793 -4.04 39.14 -18.95
CA PRO A 793 -4.77 40.15 -18.22
C PRO A 793 -5.97 40.68 -19.03
N LEU A 794 -6.98 41.17 -18.31
CA LEU A 794 -8.20 41.67 -18.95
C LEU A 794 -7.92 42.84 -19.91
N SER A 795 -6.92 43.68 -19.59
CA SER A 795 -6.48 44.76 -20.49
C SER A 795 -6.01 44.28 -21.87
N THR A 796 -5.22 43.15 -21.90
CA THR A 796 -4.75 42.57 -23.16
C THR A 796 -5.88 41.91 -23.94
N LEU A 797 -6.79 41.24 -23.23
CA LEU A 797 -7.97 40.63 -23.88
C LEU A 797 -8.91 41.68 -24.49
N ASP A 798 -9.05 42.86 -23.85
CA ASP A 798 -9.80 43.97 -24.42
C ASP A 798 -9.12 44.53 -25.69
N GLU A 799 -7.76 44.62 -25.70
CA GLU A 799 -7.01 45.06 -26.88
C GLU A 799 -7.14 44.03 -28.03
N GLU A 800 -6.97 42.72 -27.75
CA GLU A 800 -7.15 41.65 -28.74
C GLU A 800 -8.56 41.61 -29.29
N LEU A 801 -9.58 41.84 -28.46
CA LEU A 801 -10.97 41.89 -28.88
C LEU A 801 -11.17 43.07 -29.84
N HIS A 802 -10.58 44.25 -29.56
CA HIS A 802 -10.65 45.42 -30.43
C HIS A 802 -9.96 45.21 -31.77
N GLU A 803 -8.81 44.47 -31.76
CA GLU A 803 -8.11 44.14 -33.03
C GLU A 803 -8.96 43.19 -33.88
N VAL A 804 -9.51 42.11 -33.29
CA VAL A 804 -10.38 41.16 -33.99
C VAL A 804 -11.65 41.81 -34.51
N ASP A 805 -12.27 42.70 -33.69
CA ASP A 805 -13.43 43.47 -34.12
C ASP A 805 -13.08 44.38 -35.31
N SER A 806 -11.91 45.02 -35.28
CA SER A 806 -11.44 45.90 -36.36
C SER A 806 -11.20 45.11 -37.66
N GLU A 807 -10.58 43.93 -37.58
CA GLU A 807 -10.39 43.02 -38.71
C GLU A 807 -11.74 42.54 -39.28
N LEU A 808 -12.66 42.11 -38.39
CA LEU A 808 -14.00 41.70 -38.79
C LEU A 808 -14.76 42.81 -39.50
N PHE A 809 -14.68 44.03 -38.97
CA PHE A 809 -15.30 45.20 -39.60
C PHE A 809 -14.67 45.51 -40.94
N GLY A 810 -13.36 45.37 -41.10
CA GLY A 810 -12.65 45.46 -42.39
C GLY A 810 -13.19 44.47 -43.42
N LEU A 811 -13.29 43.18 -43.01
CA LEU A 811 -13.83 42.13 -43.87
C LEU A 811 -15.29 42.35 -44.27
N ILE A 812 -16.13 42.86 -43.32
CA ILE A 812 -17.53 43.24 -43.63
C ILE A 812 -17.57 44.36 -44.68
N ASP A 813 -16.68 45.36 -44.60
CA ASP A 813 -16.62 46.47 -45.55
C ASP A 813 -16.17 46.03 -46.97
N GLU A 814 -15.45 44.89 -47.09
CA GLU A 814 -15.05 44.33 -48.40
C GLU A 814 -16.19 43.56 -49.10
N LEU A 815 -17.24 43.19 -48.36
CA LEU A 815 -18.36 42.43 -48.91
C LEU A 815 -19.17 43.30 -49.86
N CYS A 816 -19.46 42.80 -51.06
CA CYS A 816 -20.25 43.40 -52.07
C CYS A 816 -21.63 42.71 -52.17
N GLY A 817 -22.72 43.49 -52.22
CA GLY A 817 -24.08 42.96 -52.34
C GLY A 817 -25.07 43.98 -52.86
N SER A 818 -26.34 43.63 -52.84
CA SER A 818 -27.43 44.59 -53.14
C SER A 818 -27.48 45.71 -52.08
N GLN A 819 -28.18 46.79 -52.35
CA GLN A 819 -28.31 47.90 -51.38
C GLN A 819 -28.91 47.45 -50.06
N VAL A 820 -29.84 46.52 -50.13
CA VAL A 820 -30.46 45.92 -48.90
C VAL A 820 -29.44 45.05 -48.13
N ASP A 821 -28.57 44.30 -48.79
CA ASP A 821 -27.50 43.52 -48.17
C ASP A 821 -26.47 44.41 -47.46
N ILE A 822 -26.08 45.52 -48.12
CA ILE A 822 -25.14 46.51 -47.57
C ILE A 822 -25.73 47.19 -46.30
N GLU A 823 -27.05 47.56 -46.36
CA GLU A 823 -27.73 48.08 -45.16
C GLU A 823 -27.78 47.07 -44.03
N ALA A 824 -28.06 45.78 -44.31
CA ALA A 824 -28.06 44.71 -43.32
C ALA A 824 -26.65 44.45 -42.73
N LEU A 825 -25.60 44.47 -43.55
CA LEU A 825 -24.19 44.36 -43.13
C LEU A 825 -23.77 45.53 -42.24
N THR A 826 -24.28 46.79 -42.60
CA THR A 826 -24.02 47.95 -41.74
C THR A 826 -24.72 47.84 -40.40
N MET A 827 -25.96 47.36 -40.38
CA MET A 827 -26.68 47.11 -39.13
C MET A 827 -25.99 45.98 -38.29
N LEU A 828 -25.46 44.93 -38.94
CA LEU A 828 -24.69 43.88 -38.28
C LEU A 828 -23.42 44.47 -37.66
N LYS A 829 -22.67 45.25 -38.38
CA LYS A 829 -21.47 45.93 -37.90
C LYS A 829 -21.77 46.86 -36.72
N ASP A 830 -22.86 47.68 -36.77
CA ASP A 830 -23.30 48.51 -35.65
C ASP A 830 -23.72 47.69 -34.42
N ALA A 831 -24.33 46.52 -34.63
CA ALA A 831 -24.75 45.62 -33.54
C ALA A 831 -23.57 44.91 -32.89
N LEU A 832 -22.52 44.50 -33.65
CA LEU A 832 -21.31 43.88 -33.14
C LEU A 832 -20.36 44.91 -32.51
N GLY A 833 -20.27 46.12 -33.11
CA GLY A 833 -19.39 47.19 -32.63
C GLY A 833 -19.88 47.88 -31.36
N GLY A 834 -21.05 47.53 -30.83
CA GLY A 834 -21.67 48.08 -29.64
C GLY A 834 -21.59 49.59 -29.56
N LYS A 835 -22.70 50.29 -29.61
CA LYS A 835 -22.74 51.75 -29.35
C LYS A 835 -21.96 52.02 -28.07
N LYS A 836 -20.82 52.69 -28.16
CA LYS A 836 -20.21 53.35 -27.02
C LYS A 836 -21.26 54.35 -26.51
N ASN A 837 -22.00 53.91 -25.47
CA ASN A 837 -22.76 54.86 -24.68
C ASN A 837 -21.76 55.79 -24.01
N ASN A 838 -21.86 57.04 -24.31
CA ASN A 838 -21.20 58.19 -23.67
C ASN A 838 -21.39 58.17 -22.17
#